data_fb562698a562132a98ed0a08b9879b94
#
_entry.id   fb562698a562132a98ed0a08b9879b94
#
_cell.length_a   1.000
_cell.length_b   1.000
_cell.length_c   1.000
_cell.angle_alpha   90.00
_cell.angle_beta   90.00
_cell.angle_gamma   90.00
#
_symmetry.space_group_name_H-M   'P 1'
#
loop_
_entity.id
_entity.type
_entity.pdbx_description
1 polymer ?
#
loop_
_entity_poly.entity_id
_entity_poly.type
_entity_poly.pdbx_seq_one_letter_code
_entity_poly.pdbx_strand_id
1 'polypeptide(L)'
;MGMTLNDISRKLFKNSRKQYGLFFFSVVFSIAMTGAYGVLQYSPTVTNVLVDGGSTQTISQAMFFGSMLGIIVFLVYADSIFLKYKSREIGIFLSLGIDRRSVQKIVVKEYTLLFQFAVFVGLLLSVPLAYLCWSLLNLFLETQETAFSIGWVGLIIAVLFSLLNWFILRTINRRYIKNVDILKIIKTSDENETAKSGNLFLLILGALLVPAGIVAFFTLQNIGGFLNTLLAFVGLAGAVLGVYLLIIQCASIGDILKKYNDKAYYKNLVFYNLLKQKIRQYTRSIFVATLLITFTVFGIGFIAAGFIDGYNVALNEPYDYTINATYEHPMTESRIEEIAEESNTVITSIKHIDCLLLGVQNNYKNGERDWGSRIVVSEDNFNVLSGAAISVPKGSYTVYYDSSMEYKLNAFSAESSLFYNPTTEQEFYFIQNEPICYDGLFNTRSVFSSFLILNNDDYRTLAATLADEYRAVSYMVNVENWQDTMDFQNNILKAVISDNNGVIFTNWHNSATFEKTGSQAEYLPFDGNETKIARLWSLYPLSKLSSTTTQFEAFATYLMLMLFIAIVAFVSAVMVIGLKLISTIWDDAEVYNDLRRLGMKRKKIKGLITKQMLFVYFIPTVLGCIIGAFTTYRIMLVSGVIYIGETMQLVGCVCGLVLIIQIAIFFVLRSRVMRNYA
;
A
#
# COMPACT_ATOMS: atom_id res chain seq x y z
N MET A 1 24.17 45.49 34.74
CA MET A 1 24.39 44.05 34.34
C MET A 1 24.06 43.91 32.87
N GLY A 2 25.07 43.67 32.03
CA GLY A 2 24.86 43.47 30.57
C GLY A 2 24.05 42.18 30.32
N MET A 3 22.99 42.28 29.58
CA MET A 3 22.18 41.13 29.14
C MET A 3 23.08 40.20 28.31
N THR A 4 23.22 38.96 28.76
CA THR A 4 23.96 37.96 27.99
C THR A 4 23.15 37.47 26.78
N LEU A 5 23.83 36.98 25.73
CA LEU A 5 23.16 36.37 24.55
C LEU A 5 22.18 35.26 24.94
N ASN A 6 22.48 34.53 26.02
CA ASN A 6 21.59 33.50 26.53
C ASN A 6 20.30 34.07 27.16
N ASP A 7 20.37 35.25 27.81
CA ASP A 7 19.20 35.92 28.41
C ASP A 7 18.27 36.46 27.31
N ILE A 8 18.84 36.96 26.23
CA ILE A 8 18.08 37.42 25.05
C ILE A 8 17.38 36.24 24.39
N SER A 9 18.12 35.16 24.16
CA SER A 9 17.53 33.91 23.59
C SER A 9 16.39 33.38 24.45
N ARG A 10 16.54 33.35 25.78
CA ARG A 10 15.51 32.89 26.71
C ARG A 10 14.25 33.77 26.72
N LYS A 11 14.40 35.09 26.58
CA LYS A 11 13.27 36.02 26.44
C LYS A 11 12.55 35.85 25.10
N LEU A 12 13.29 35.67 24.00
CA LEU A 12 12.75 35.43 22.67
C LEU A 12 12.01 34.06 22.62
N PHE A 13 12.58 33.01 23.22
CA PHE A 13 11.92 31.71 23.38
C PHE A 13 10.58 31.85 24.09
N LYS A 14 10.50 32.64 25.18
CA LYS A 14 9.24 32.83 25.93
C LYS A 14 8.17 33.53 25.07
N ASN A 15 8.56 34.41 24.18
CA ASN A 15 7.66 35.17 23.30
C ASN A 15 7.23 34.37 22.08
N SER A 16 8.05 33.41 21.60
CA SER A 16 7.80 32.60 20.41
C SER A 16 7.29 31.18 20.73
N ARG A 17 6.82 30.90 21.95
CA ARG A 17 6.39 29.57 22.43
C ARG A 17 5.44 28.85 21.51
N LYS A 18 4.51 29.55 20.86
CA LYS A 18 3.54 28.95 19.95
C LYS A 18 4.19 28.31 18.71
N GLN A 19 5.24 28.92 18.20
CA GLN A 19 5.95 28.46 16.99
C GLN A 19 6.85 27.26 17.31
N TYR A 20 7.55 27.31 18.44
CA TYR A 20 8.32 26.15 18.96
C TYR A 20 7.42 24.96 19.27
N GLY A 21 6.23 25.22 19.84
CA GLY A 21 5.26 24.17 20.15
C GLY A 21 4.76 23.42 18.93
N LEU A 22 4.57 24.10 17.80
CA LEU A 22 4.13 23.44 16.55
C LEU A 22 5.22 22.53 15.98
N PHE A 23 6.47 22.99 15.93
CA PHE A 23 7.58 22.15 15.48
C PHE A 23 7.83 20.98 16.45
N PHE A 24 7.83 21.25 17.76
CA PHE A 24 7.94 20.22 18.80
C PHE A 24 6.88 19.12 18.62
N PHE A 25 5.61 19.51 18.47
CA PHE A 25 4.52 18.55 18.26
C PHE A 25 4.70 17.73 16.96
N SER A 26 5.19 18.36 15.88
CA SER A 26 5.47 17.65 14.62
C SER A 26 6.53 16.57 14.80
N VAL A 27 7.60 16.85 15.54
CA VAL A 27 8.67 15.88 15.83
C VAL A 27 8.15 14.78 16.77
N VAL A 28 7.48 15.16 17.87
CA VAL A 28 6.91 14.19 18.83
C VAL A 28 5.96 13.22 18.11
N PHE A 29 5.03 13.76 17.33
CA PHE A 29 4.06 12.95 16.57
C PHE A 29 4.76 11.98 15.62
N SER A 30 5.72 12.49 14.82
CA SER A 30 6.45 11.67 13.85
C SER A 30 7.21 10.52 14.51
N ILE A 31 7.94 10.80 15.59
CA ILE A 31 8.75 9.78 16.28
C ILE A 31 7.86 8.82 17.07
N ALA A 32 6.80 9.31 17.72
CA ALA A 32 5.86 8.47 18.45
C ALA A 32 5.18 7.46 17.52
N MET A 33 4.73 7.92 16.35
CA MET A 33 4.08 7.07 15.37
C MET A 33 5.06 6.07 14.72
N THR A 34 6.26 6.51 14.33
CA THR A 34 7.28 5.60 13.79
C THR A 34 7.69 4.54 14.82
N GLY A 35 7.88 4.96 16.08
CA GLY A 35 8.24 4.04 17.16
C GLY A 35 7.12 3.05 17.48
N ALA A 36 5.87 3.51 17.55
CA ALA A 36 4.73 2.64 17.81
C ALA A 36 4.51 1.61 16.69
N TYR A 37 4.62 2.05 15.42
CA TYR A 37 4.57 1.14 14.29
C TYR A 37 5.71 0.10 14.33
N GLY A 38 6.94 0.54 14.58
CA GLY A 38 8.09 -0.36 14.69
C GLY A 38 7.94 -1.37 15.82
N VAL A 39 7.45 -0.94 17.00
CA VAL A 39 7.19 -1.85 18.14
C VAL A 39 6.20 -2.94 17.74
N LEU A 40 5.12 -2.61 17.04
CA LEU A 40 4.12 -3.57 16.59
C LEU A 40 4.63 -4.48 15.49
N GLN A 41 5.27 -3.92 14.47
CA GLN A 41 5.79 -4.66 13.31
C GLN A 41 6.77 -5.78 13.70
N TYR A 42 7.57 -5.54 14.73
CA TYR A 42 8.56 -6.49 15.25
C TYR A 42 8.14 -7.12 16.57
N SER A 43 6.84 -7.06 16.93
CA SER A 43 6.30 -7.78 18.09
C SER A 43 5.98 -9.23 17.70
N PRO A 44 6.09 -10.20 18.62
CA PRO A 44 5.68 -11.58 18.39
C PRO A 44 4.23 -11.71 17.92
N THR A 45 3.34 -10.84 18.37
CA THR A 45 1.93 -10.82 17.94
C THR A 45 1.80 -10.68 16.42
N VAL A 46 2.62 -9.84 15.80
CA VAL A 46 2.59 -9.61 14.34
C VAL A 46 3.48 -10.61 13.61
N THR A 47 4.65 -10.96 14.15
CA THR A 47 5.57 -11.90 13.51
C THR A 47 5.06 -13.34 13.51
N ASN A 48 4.22 -13.73 14.47
CA ASN A 48 3.60 -15.06 14.47
C ASN A 48 2.45 -15.19 13.46
N VAL A 49 1.73 -14.10 13.19
CA VAL A 49 0.66 -14.07 12.17
C VAL A 49 1.25 -13.90 10.76
N LEU A 50 2.29 -13.08 10.63
CA LEU A 50 2.97 -12.86 9.36
C LEU A 50 4.12 -13.85 9.19
N VAL A 51 3.94 -14.83 8.32
CA VAL A 51 4.97 -15.85 8.04
C VAL A 51 6.28 -15.19 7.60
N ASP A 52 7.38 -15.56 8.26
CA ASP A 52 8.73 -15.08 7.96
C ASP A 52 9.12 -15.35 6.50
N GLY A 53 9.62 -14.30 5.81
CA GLY A 53 10.00 -14.37 4.40
C GLY A 53 8.83 -14.38 3.42
N GLY A 54 7.60 -14.32 3.90
CA GLY A 54 6.41 -14.26 3.04
C GLY A 54 6.24 -12.90 2.34
N SER A 55 5.51 -12.90 1.22
CA SER A 55 5.16 -11.68 0.49
C SER A 55 4.50 -10.63 1.39
N THR A 56 3.70 -11.09 2.34
CA THR A 56 2.95 -10.30 3.32
C THR A 56 3.88 -9.51 4.24
N GLN A 57 4.87 -10.18 4.82
CA GLN A 57 5.87 -9.54 5.67
C GLN A 57 6.72 -8.54 4.88
N THR A 58 7.13 -8.91 3.66
CA THR A 58 7.92 -8.05 2.78
C THR A 58 7.16 -6.76 2.42
N ILE A 59 5.88 -6.85 2.08
CA ILE A 59 5.01 -5.70 1.79
C ILE A 59 4.88 -4.80 3.03
N SER A 60 4.61 -5.39 4.21
CA SER A 60 4.49 -4.65 5.46
C SER A 60 5.78 -3.89 5.82
N GLN A 61 6.95 -4.52 5.65
CA GLN A 61 8.24 -3.87 5.85
C GLN A 61 8.49 -2.76 4.82
N ALA A 62 8.21 -3.00 3.54
CA ALA A 62 8.35 -2.00 2.49
C ALA A 62 7.49 -0.76 2.77
N MET A 63 6.27 -0.96 3.27
CA MET A 63 5.36 0.11 3.67
C MET A 63 5.85 0.87 4.90
N PHE A 64 6.44 0.18 5.88
CA PHE A 64 7.07 0.83 7.04
C PHE A 64 8.19 1.77 6.60
N PHE A 65 9.11 1.30 5.76
CA PHE A 65 10.18 2.15 5.22
C PHE A 65 9.65 3.26 4.31
N GLY A 66 8.62 2.99 3.52
CA GLY A 66 7.92 4.00 2.71
C GLY A 66 7.30 5.11 3.56
N SER A 67 6.68 4.76 4.70
CA SER A 67 6.14 5.74 5.65
C SER A 67 7.22 6.63 6.27
N MET A 68 8.40 6.06 6.55
CA MET A 68 9.55 6.82 7.05
C MET A 68 9.99 7.90 6.05
N LEU A 69 10.00 7.60 4.74
CA LEU A 69 10.30 8.60 3.71
C LEU A 69 9.27 9.74 3.72
N GLY A 70 7.98 9.40 3.84
CA GLY A 70 6.92 10.41 3.98
C GLY A 70 7.12 11.30 5.22
N ILE A 71 7.51 10.72 6.34
CA ILE A 71 7.79 11.43 7.58
C ILE A 71 9.02 12.35 7.44
N ILE A 72 10.09 11.93 6.75
CA ILE A 72 11.25 12.78 6.46
C ILE A 72 10.80 14.03 5.69
N VAL A 73 10.02 13.85 4.62
CA VAL A 73 9.49 14.97 3.82
C VAL A 73 8.63 15.89 4.68
N PHE A 74 7.79 15.35 5.53
CA PHE A 74 6.97 16.13 6.46
C PHE A 74 7.82 16.91 7.46
N LEU A 75 8.81 16.28 8.09
CA LEU A 75 9.70 16.95 9.06
C LEU A 75 10.55 18.04 8.41
N VAL A 76 11.09 17.79 7.21
CA VAL A 76 11.83 18.82 6.44
C VAL A 76 10.91 20.00 6.11
N TYR A 77 9.65 19.73 5.78
CA TYR A 77 8.67 20.79 5.54
C TYR A 77 8.34 21.58 6.82
N ALA A 78 8.09 20.88 7.94
CA ALA A 78 7.81 21.51 9.24
C ALA A 78 8.99 22.37 9.71
N ASP A 79 10.22 21.88 9.52
CA ASP A 79 11.46 22.60 9.80
C ASP A 79 11.62 23.85 8.92
N SER A 80 11.30 23.77 7.64
CA SER A 80 11.37 24.92 6.73
C SER A 80 10.45 26.08 7.16
N ILE A 81 9.28 25.74 7.70
CA ILE A 81 8.36 26.73 8.28
C ILE A 81 8.95 27.32 9.58
N PHE A 82 9.47 26.46 10.43
CA PHE A 82 10.12 26.88 11.67
C PHE A 82 11.29 27.85 11.38
N LEU A 83 12.15 27.53 10.41
CA LEU A 83 13.24 28.38 9.97
C LEU A 83 12.77 29.72 9.42
N LYS A 84 11.67 29.77 8.68
CA LYS A 84 11.08 31.02 8.19
C LYS A 84 10.71 31.96 9.35
N TYR A 85 10.18 31.42 10.45
CA TYR A 85 9.91 32.22 11.65
C TYR A 85 11.20 32.68 12.31
N LYS A 86 12.19 31.79 12.45
CA LYS A 86 13.48 32.12 13.04
C LYS A 86 14.28 33.10 12.20
N SER A 87 14.04 33.20 10.90
CA SER A 87 14.77 34.11 10.02
C SER A 87 14.65 35.57 10.45
N ARG A 88 13.48 35.95 11.00
CA ARG A 88 13.29 37.31 11.54
C ARG A 88 14.17 37.57 12.77
N GLU A 89 14.27 36.61 13.70
CA GLU A 89 15.15 36.68 14.85
C GLU A 89 16.63 36.69 14.42
N ILE A 90 16.98 35.81 13.46
CA ILE A 90 18.32 35.75 12.86
C ILE A 90 18.68 37.10 12.21
N GLY A 91 17.75 37.72 11.49
CA GLY A 91 17.94 39.05 10.87
C GLY A 91 18.22 40.14 11.90
N ILE A 92 17.49 40.15 13.03
CA ILE A 92 17.71 41.06 14.14
C ILE A 92 19.12 40.88 14.74
N PHE A 93 19.55 39.65 15.00
CA PHE A 93 20.89 39.38 15.53
C PHE A 93 21.99 39.85 14.59
N LEU A 94 21.84 39.60 13.29
CA LEU A 94 22.81 40.03 12.27
C LEU A 94 22.83 41.57 12.10
N SER A 95 21.67 42.23 12.20
CA SER A 95 21.60 43.72 12.15
C SER A 95 22.21 44.39 13.38
N LEU A 96 22.24 43.71 14.52
CA LEU A 96 22.93 44.12 15.73
C LEU A 96 24.46 43.87 15.70
N GLY A 97 24.98 43.36 14.56
CA GLY A 97 26.42 43.13 14.36
C GLY A 97 26.97 41.84 14.93
N ILE A 98 26.09 40.89 15.35
CA ILE A 98 26.53 39.55 15.79
C ILE A 98 27.00 38.77 14.58
N ASP A 99 28.18 38.16 14.65
CA ASP A 99 28.75 37.42 13.54
C ASP A 99 27.89 36.16 13.19
N ARG A 100 27.87 35.79 11.91
CA ARG A 100 27.06 34.67 11.39
C ARG A 100 27.37 33.34 12.07
N ARG A 101 28.63 33.08 12.47
CA ARG A 101 29.05 31.84 13.12
C ARG A 101 28.46 31.73 14.53
N SER A 102 28.41 32.84 15.27
CA SER A 102 27.84 32.92 16.62
C SER A 102 26.32 32.75 16.57
N VAL A 103 25.63 33.43 15.65
CA VAL A 103 24.19 33.22 15.43
C VAL A 103 23.89 31.76 15.06
N GLN A 104 24.67 31.15 14.16
CA GLN A 104 24.53 29.76 13.78
C GLN A 104 24.68 28.80 14.98
N LYS A 105 25.68 29.00 15.82
CA LYS A 105 25.88 28.18 17.03
C LYS A 105 24.69 28.26 17.99
N ILE A 106 24.14 29.46 18.22
CA ILE A 106 22.98 29.67 19.10
C ILE A 106 21.77 28.95 18.55
N VAL A 107 21.39 29.19 17.29
CA VAL A 107 20.19 28.63 16.67
C VAL A 107 20.28 27.10 16.58
N VAL A 108 21.44 26.57 16.17
CA VAL A 108 21.65 25.12 16.09
C VAL A 108 21.60 24.46 17.48
N LYS A 109 22.11 25.12 18.53
CA LYS A 109 22.03 24.58 19.91
C LYS A 109 20.59 24.54 20.42
N GLU A 110 19.84 25.62 20.26
CA GLU A 110 18.42 25.68 20.64
C GLU A 110 17.61 24.64 19.92
N TYR A 111 17.81 24.54 18.61
CA TYR A 111 17.16 23.55 17.76
C TYR A 111 17.47 22.12 18.22
N THR A 112 18.74 21.81 18.47
CA THR A 112 19.16 20.46 18.90
C THR A 112 18.53 20.08 20.23
N LEU A 113 18.49 20.99 21.20
CA LEU A 113 17.86 20.74 22.51
C LEU A 113 16.34 20.48 22.36
N LEU A 114 15.66 21.29 21.55
CA LEU A 114 14.23 21.13 21.29
C LEU A 114 13.94 19.79 20.60
N PHE A 115 14.74 19.44 19.59
CA PHE A 115 14.60 18.20 18.84
C PHE A 115 14.85 16.98 19.73
N GLN A 116 15.92 16.96 20.51
CA GLN A 116 16.24 15.86 21.43
C GLN A 116 15.14 15.64 22.47
N PHE A 117 14.62 16.75 23.04
CA PHE A 117 13.51 16.64 23.99
C PHE A 117 12.22 16.11 23.33
N ALA A 118 11.94 16.55 22.09
CA ALA A 118 10.81 16.03 21.32
C ALA A 118 10.97 14.56 20.98
N VAL A 119 12.16 14.11 20.59
CA VAL A 119 12.47 12.68 20.35
C VAL A 119 12.26 11.85 21.61
N PHE A 120 12.75 12.31 22.75
CA PHE A 120 12.58 11.62 24.04
C PHE A 120 11.09 11.44 24.38
N VAL A 121 10.30 12.51 24.26
CA VAL A 121 8.85 12.44 24.49
C VAL A 121 8.16 11.54 23.45
N GLY A 122 8.57 11.60 22.18
CA GLY A 122 8.04 10.77 21.10
C GLY A 122 8.29 9.28 21.35
N LEU A 123 9.51 8.90 21.71
CA LEU A 123 9.85 7.51 22.05
C LEU A 123 9.09 7.01 23.29
N LEU A 124 8.92 7.86 24.30
CA LEU A 124 8.14 7.52 25.49
C LEU A 124 6.66 7.26 25.14
N LEU A 125 6.08 8.03 24.22
CA LEU A 125 4.70 7.86 23.76
C LEU A 125 4.52 6.69 22.78
N SER A 126 5.59 6.19 22.17
CA SER A 126 5.51 5.12 21.17
C SER A 126 4.98 3.81 21.76
N VAL A 127 5.39 3.45 22.98
CA VAL A 127 4.99 2.20 23.65
C VAL A 127 3.50 2.22 24.05
N PRO A 128 2.96 3.27 24.72
CA PRO A 128 1.53 3.37 24.98
C PRO A 128 0.67 3.38 23.71
N LEU A 129 1.13 4.02 22.64
CA LEU A 129 0.42 3.99 21.36
C LEU A 129 0.43 2.60 20.74
N ALA A 130 1.55 1.89 20.77
CA ALA A 130 1.64 0.52 20.34
C ALA A 130 0.70 -0.39 21.13
N TYR A 131 0.66 -0.24 22.47
CA TYR A 131 -0.26 -0.98 23.33
C TYR A 131 -1.73 -0.73 22.98
N LEU A 132 -2.10 0.52 22.71
CA LEU A 132 -3.45 0.88 22.31
C LEU A 132 -3.83 0.20 20.99
N CYS A 133 -2.95 0.21 20.00
CA CYS A 133 -3.19 -0.44 18.71
C CYS A 133 -3.22 -1.96 18.84
N TRP A 134 -2.35 -2.55 19.66
CA TRP A 134 -2.40 -3.98 19.98
C TRP A 134 -3.71 -4.37 20.65
N SER A 135 -4.19 -3.58 21.61
CA SER A 135 -5.48 -3.81 22.28
C SER A 135 -6.66 -3.74 21.31
N LEU A 136 -6.62 -2.82 20.34
CA LEU A 136 -7.62 -2.76 19.29
C LEU A 136 -7.54 -3.98 18.36
N LEU A 137 -6.34 -4.45 18.03
CA LEU A 137 -6.16 -5.66 17.23
C LEU A 137 -6.77 -6.88 17.89
N ASN A 138 -6.50 -7.07 19.19
CA ASN A 138 -7.02 -8.21 19.97
C ASN A 138 -8.56 -8.24 20.08
N LEU A 139 -9.25 -7.10 19.88
CA LEU A 139 -10.71 -7.08 19.79
C LEU A 139 -11.24 -7.73 18.49
N PHE A 140 -10.38 -7.84 17.47
CA PHE A 140 -10.73 -8.43 16.16
C PHE A 140 -10.14 -9.83 15.98
N LEU A 141 -9.11 -10.21 16.74
CA LEU A 141 -8.48 -11.53 16.70
C LEU A 141 -9.01 -12.36 17.87
N GLU A 142 -10.05 -13.16 17.62
CA GLU A 142 -10.69 -14.00 18.66
C GLU A 142 -9.85 -15.20 19.12
N THR A 143 -8.81 -15.57 18.34
CA THR A 143 -8.19 -16.90 18.44
C THR A 143 -6.86 -16.97 19.20
N GLN A 144 -6.22 -15.87 19.55
CA GLN A 144 -4.96 -15.92 20.32
C GLN A 144 -4.89 -14.81 21.39
N GLU A 145 -5.02 -15.18 22.66
CA GLU A 145 -4.59 -14.35 23.78
C GLU A 145 -3.07 -14.21 23.78
N THR A 146 -2.53 -13.44 22.83
CA THR A 146 -1.10 -13.12 22.85
C THR A 146 -0.86 -11.97 23.81
N ALA A 147 0.00 -12.18 24.81
CA ALA A 147 0.41 -11.11 25.71
C ALA A 147 1.14 -10.02 24.91
N PHE A 148 0.86 -8.73 25.22
CA PHE A 148 1.60 -7.62 24.62
C PHE A 148 3.10 -7.77 24.86
N SER A 149 3.87 -7.80 23.82
CA SER A 149 5.33 -7.79 23.89
C SER A 149 5.92 -6.65 23.08
N ILE A 150 6.99 -6.08 23.61
CA ILE A 150 7.65 -4.94 22.98
C ILE A 150 8.61 -5.45 21.91
N GLY A 151 8.36 -5.07 20.65
CA GLY A 151 9.31 -5.28 19.55
C GLY A 151 10.53 -4.35 19.68
N TRP A 152 11.53 -4.78 20.44
CA TRP A 152 12.75 -3.97 20.71
C TRP A 152 13.48 -3.53 19.46
N VAL A 153 13.48 -4.37 18.41
CA VAL A 153 14.06 -4.04 17.09
C VAL A 153 13.41 -2.79 16.52
N GLY A 154 12.08 -2.67 16.62
CA GLY A 154 11.35 -1.50 16.15
C GLY A 154 11.72 -0.21 16.89
N LEU A 155 11.94 -0.28 18.20
CA LEU A 155 12.43 0.87 18.99
C LEU A 155 13.85 1.28 18.57
N ILE A 156 14.74 0.34 18.32
CA ILE A 156 16.10 0.62 17.84
C ILE A 156 16.02 1.32 16.47
N ILE A 157 15.18 0.83 15.55
CA ILE A 157 14.97 1.47 14.25
C ILE A 157 14.43 2.89 14.42
N ALA A 158 13.48 3.12 15.34
CA ALA A 158 12.95 4.47 15.61
C ALA A 158 14.03 5.43 16.16
N VAL A 159 14.93 4.94 17.01
CA VAL A 159 16.08 5.73 17.50
C VAL A 159 17.03 6.06 16.35
N LEU A 160 17.42 5.09 15.53
CA LEU A 160 18.28 5.31 14.37
C LEU A 160 17.64 6.29 13.37
N PHE A 161 16.33 6.14 13.14
CA PHE A 161 15.57 7.05 12.30
C PHE A 161 15.53 8.48 12.85
N SER A 162 15.40 8.63 14.17
CA SER A 162 15.47 9.96 14.81
C SER A 162 16.83 10.62 14.66
N LEU A 163 17.91 9.83 14.78
CA LEU A 163 19.28 10.32 14.55
C LEU A 163 19.50 10.75 13.09
N LEU A 164 18.99 9.96 12.14
CA LEU A 164 19.03 10.31 10.71
C LEU A 164 18.31 11.64 10.44
N ASN A 165 17.09 11.80 10.96
CA ASN A 165 16.33 13.05 10.83
C ASN A 165 17.05 14.23 11.48
N TRP A 166 17.62 14.06 12.67
CA TRP A 166 18.41 15.11 13.31
C TRP A 166 19.58 15.56 12.43
N PHE A 167 20.30 14.62 11.83
CA PHE A 167 21.42 14.91 10.94
C PHE A 167 20.99 15.67 9.67
N ILE A 168 19.91 15.21 9.03
CA ILE A 168 19.33 15.85 7.82
C ILE A 168 18.92 17.29 8.15
N LEU A 169 18.09 17.47 9.17
CA LEU A 169 17.55 18.77 9.53
C LEU A 169 18.64 19.73 10.04
N ARG A 170 19.60 19.23 10.82
CA ARG A 170 20.77 20.01 11.23
C ARG A 170 21.60 20.53 10.04
N THR A 171 21.75 19.71 9.01
CA THR A 171 22.48 20.07 7.79
C THR A 171 21.73 21.14 7.00
N ILE A 172 20.40 20.98 6.86
CA ILE A 172 19.53 21.97 6.21
C ILE A 172 19.59 23.30 6.95
N ASN A 173 19.46 23.28 8.28
CA ASN A 173 19.49 24.49 9.14
C ASN A 173 20.81 25.22 9.03
N ARG A 174 21.93 24.48 9.03
CA ARG A 174 23.25 25.09 8.85
C ARG A 174 23.41 25.77 7.48
N ARG A 175 22.98 25.10 6.41
CA ARG A 175 23.03 25.64 5.04
C ARG A 175 22.13 26.89 4.92
N TYR A 176 20.94 26.83 5.49
CA TYR A 176 20.00 27.95 5.48
C TYR A 176 20.61 29.22 6.13
N ILE A 177 21.12 29.11 7.36
CA ILE A 177 21.70 30.23 8.09
C ILE A 177 22.95 30.81 7.37
N LYS A 178 23.76 29.92 6.75
CA LYS A 178 24.93 30.37 5.98
C LYS A 178 24.55 31.23 4.77
N ASN A 179 23.45 30.91 4.12
CA ASN A 179 23.00 31.52 2.87
C ASN A 179 21.94 32.61 3.07
N VAL A 180 21.58 32.93 4.32
CA VAL A 180 20.63 34.00 4.63
C VAL A 180 21.19 35.34 4.24
N ASP A 181 20.52 36.05 3.34
CA ASP A 181 20.81 37.43 2.97
C ASP A 181 19.93 38.39 3.77
N ILE A 182 20.55 39.25 4.56
CA ILE A 182 19.87 40.22 5.45
C ILE A 182 18.96 41.15 4.63
N LEU A 183 19.45 41.62 3.47
CA LEU A 183 18.66 42.46 2.58
C LEU A 183 17.43 41.75 2.02
N LYS A 184 17.56 40.43 1.78
CA LYS A 184 16.46 39.63 1.30
C LYS A 184 15.40 39.39 2.39
N ILE A 185 15.78 39.22 3.65
CA ILE A 185 14.84 39.08 4.78
C ILE A 185 14.03 40.36 4.99
N ILE A 186 14.67 41.52 4.86
CA ILE A 186 14.03 42.83 5.02
C ILE A 186 13.16 43.15 3.79
N LYS A 187 13.59 42.77 2.57
CA LYS A 187 12.87 43.02 1.31
C LYS A 187 11.78 41.98 0.99
N THR A 188 11.81 40.77 1.56
CA THR A 188 10.79 39.73 1.26
C THR A 188 9.38 40.12 1.74
N SER A 189 9.22 41.20 2.51
CA SER A 189 7.90 41.80 2.73
C SER A 189 7.37 42.56 1.50
N ASP A 190 8.23 42.98 0.55
CA ASP A 190 7.85 43.87 -0.54
C ASP A 190 7.95 43.27 -1.95
N GLU A 191 8.60 42.11 -2.14
CA GLU A 191 8.65 41.46 -3.44
C GLU A 191 7.33 40.72 -3.71
N ASN A 192 6.39 41.42 -4.32
CA ASN A 192 5.27 40.84 -5.04
C ASN A 192 5.85 40.03 -6.23
N GLU A 193 5.93 38.68 -6.10
CA GLU A 193 6.24 37.84 -7.23
C GLU A 193 5.23 38.14 -8.35
N THR A 194 5.72 38.73 -9.43
CA THR A 194 4.90 39.08 -10.61
C THR A 194 4.20 37.80 -11.11
N ALA A 195 2.89 37.82 -11.03
CA ALA A 195 2.05 36.70 -11.34
C ALA A 195 2.08 36.41 -12.87
N LYS A 196 2.91 35.44 -13.31
CA LYS A 196 2.82 34.95 -14.70
C LYS A 196 1.41 34.45 -15.02
N SER A 197 0.91 34.77 -16.22
CA SER A 197 -0.40 34.30 -16.69
C SER A 197 -0.46 32.77 -16.73
N GLY A 198 -1.64 32.22 -16.41
CA GLY A 198 -1.85 30.79 -16.48
C GLY A 198 -1.83 30.27 -17.92
N ASN A 199 -1.33 29.08 -18.08
CA ASN A 199 -1.29 28.40 -19.38
C ASN A 199 -2.24 27.21 -19.35
N LEU A 200 -3.32 27.30 -20.13
CA LEU A 200 -4.32 26.23 -20.25
C LEU A 200 -3.69 24.91 -20.75
N PHE A 201 -2.69 25.01 -21.64
CA PHE A 201 -1.97 23.83 -22.13
C PHE A 201 -1.30 23.06 -20.98
N LEU A 202 -0.64 23.75 -20.04
CA LEU A 202 0.00 23.10 -18.89
C LEU A 202 -1.04 22.50 -17.92
N LEU A 203 -2.24 23.08 -17.81
CA LEU A 203 -3.34 22.50 -17.03
C LEU A 203 -3.78 21.17 -17.66
N ILE A 204 -4.04 21.16 -18.96
CA ILE A 204 -4.45 19.96 -19.70
C ILE A 204 -3.34 18.90 -19.65
N LEU A 205 -2.10 19.31 -19.86
CA LEU A 205 -0.94 18.42 -19.78
C LEU A 205 -0.83 17.76 -18.40
N GLY A 206 -1.00 18.54 -17.32
CA GLY A 206 -1.01 18.00 -15.96
C GLY A 206 -2.17 17.02 -15.73
N ALA A 207 -3.38 17.36 -16.23
CA ALA A 207 -4.56 16.49 -16.14
C ALA A 207 -4.42 15.17 -16.90
N LEU A 208 -3.65 15.15 -17.98
CA LEU A 208 -3.36 13.94 -18.76
C LEU A 208 -2.18 13.14 -18.18
N LEU A 209 -1.14 13.80 -17.70
CA LEU A 209 0.04 13.14 -17.13
C LEU A 209 -0.27 12.31 -15.89
N VAL A 210 -1.22 12.76 -15.04
CA VAL A 210 -1.58 12.02 -13.81
C VAL A 210 -2.16 10.64 -14.16
N PRO A 211 -3.28 10.51 -14.87
CA PRO A 211 -3.84 9.21 -15.20
C PRO A 211 -2.92 8.39 -16.11
N ALA A 212 -2.29 9.00 -17.12
CA ALA A 212 -1.37 8.29 -18.00
C ALA A 212 -0.16 7.72 -17.27
N GLY A 213 0.42 8.47 -16.34
CA GLY A 213 1.56 8.01 -15.54
C GLY A 213 1.20 6.89 -14.58
N ILE A 214 0.02 6.94 -13.95
CA ILE A 214 -0.48 5.86 -13.08
C ILE A 214 -0.77 4.59 -13.90
N VAL A 215 -1.44 4.72 -15.04
CA VAL A 215 -1.71 3.60 -15.94
C VAL A 215 -0.41 2.97 -16.43
N ALA A 216 0.54 3.77 -16.89
CA ALA A 216 1.84 3.29 -17.35
C ALA A 216 2.61 2.56 -16.25
N PHE A 217 2.59 3.09 -15.02
CA PHE A 217 3.27 2.46 -13.88
C PHE A 217 2.78 1.02 -13.66
N PHE A 218 1.49 0.83 -13.46
CA PHE A 218 0.97 -0.49 -13.16
C PHE A 218 1.00 -1.46 -14.36
N THR A 219 0.74 -0.97 -15.57
CA THR A 219 0.72 -1.83 -16.76
C THR A 219 2.12 -2.32 -17.13
N LEU A 220 3.12 -1.43 -17.13
CA LEU A 220 4.50 -1.79 -17.50
C LEU A 220 5.17 -2.66 -16.41
N GLN A 221 4.84 -2.44 -15.15
CA GLN A 221 5.34 -3.27 -14.06
C GLN A 221 4.80 -4.70 -14.14
N ASN A 222 3.54 -4.87 -14.55
CA ASN A 222 2.93 -6.18 -14.74
C ASN A 222 3.53 -6.97 -15.91
N ILE A 223 3.98 -6.29 -16.99
CA ILE A 223 4.66 -6.94 -18.13
C ILE A 223 6.05 -7.46 -17.70
N GLY A 224 6.66 -6.88 -16.66
CA GLY A 224 7.99 -7.26 -16.17
C GLY A 224 9.14 -6.82 -17.07
N GLY A 225 10.37 -7.19 -16.67
CA GLY A 225 11.60 -6.83 -17.38
C GLY A 225 12.19 -5.47 -16.93
N PHE A 226 13.53 -5.39 -16.99
CA PHE A 226 14.28 -4.21 -16.50
C PHE A 226 13.86 -2.89 -17.15
N LEU A 227 13.71 -2.90 -18.49
CA LEU A 227 13.34 -1.69 -19.25
C LEU A 227 11.92 -1.23 -18.90
N ASN A 228 10.96 -2.15 -18.83
CA ASN A 228 9.58 -1.86 -18.46
C ASN A 228 9.46 -1.32 -17.05
N THR A 229 10.22 -1.89 -16.10
CA THR A 229 10.29 -1.38 -14.73
C THR A 229 10.85 0.05 -14.70
N LEU A 230 11.90 0.34 -15.45
CA LEU A 230 12.45 1.70 -15.54
C LEU A 230 11.42 2.67 -16.13
N LEU A 231 10.75 2.32 -17.23
CA LEU A 231 9.69 3.12 -17.84
C LEU A 231 8.49 3.32 -16.92
N ALA A 232 8.13 2.31 -16.11
CA ALA A 232 7.10 2.42 -15.09
C ALA A 232 7.43 3.52 -14.07
N PHE A 233 8.65 3.57 -13.56
CA PHE A 233 9.10 4.64 -12.65
C PHE A 233 9.12 6.02 -13.31
N VAL A 234 9.45 6.11 -14.62
CA VAL A 234 9.32 7.36 -15.39
C VAL A 234 7.86 7.78 -15.47
N GLY A 235 6.92 6.84 -15.67
CA GLY A 235 5.48 7.10 -15.64
C GLY A 235 5.03 7.65 -14.28
N LEU A 236 5.47 7.04 -13.18
CA LEU A 236 5.17 7.50 -11.82
C LEU A 236 5.72 8.92 -11.57
N ALA A 237 6.95 9.19 -11.99
CA ALA A 237 7.54 10.52 -11.92
C ALA A 237 6.74 11.54 -12.76
N GLY A 238 6.25 11.13 -13.92
CA GLY A 238 5.34 11.92 -14.77
C GLY A 238 4.02 12.23 -14.07
N ALA A 239 3.41 11.25 -13.36
CA ALA A 239 2.20 11.47 -12.58
C ALA A 239 2.43 12.50 -11.45
N VAL A 240 3.52 12.37 -10.70
CA VAL A 240 3.91 13.31 -9.64
C VAL A 240 4.13 14.73 -10.20
N LEU A 241 4.80 14.85 -11.34
CA LEU A 241 4.97 16.12 -12.05
C LEU A 241 3.63 16.68 -12.52
N GLY A 242 2.73 15.82 -13.01
CA GLY A 242 1.37 16.18 -13.39
C GLY A 242 0.57 16.80 -12.25
N VAL A 243 0.63 16.21 -11.04
CA VAL A 243 0.02 16.77 -9.82
C VAL A 243 0.57 18.16 -9.52
N TYR A 244 1.89 18.35 -9.62
CA TYR A 244 2.53 19.62 -9.39
C TYR A 244 2.08 20.69 -10.40
N LEU A 245 2.00 20.33 -11.70
CA LEU A 245 1.49 21.19 -12.76
C LEU A 245 0.01 21.57 -12.53
N LEU A 246 -0.83 20.62 -12.16
CA LEU A 246 -2.24 20.91 -11.84
C LEU A 246 -2.38 21.95 -10.73
N ILE A 247 -1.63 21.78 -9.65
CA ILE A 247 -1.70 22.70 -8.49
C ILE A 247 -1.23 24.12 -8.88
N ILE A 248 -0.13 24.24 -9.62
CA ILE A 248 0.33 25.54 -10.10
C ILE A 248 -0.71 26.21 -11.00
N GLN A 249 -1.33 25.46 -11.89
CA GLN A 249 -2.30 26.01 -12.83
C GLN A 249 -3.69 26.27 -12.19
N CYS A 250 -4.01 25.63 -11.04
CA CYS A 250 -5.17 26.05 -10.24
C CYS A 250 -5.13 27.54 -9.84
N ALA A 251 -3.93 28.11 -9.68
CA ALA A 251 -3.77 29.55 -9.48
C ALA A 251 -4.31 30.40 -10.66
N SER A 252 -4.42 29.82 -11.82
CA SER A 252 -4.80 30.47 -13.08
C SER A 252 -6.27 30.31 -13.46
N ILE A 253 -7.07 29.66 -12.60
CA ILE A 253 -8.52 29.50 -12.82
C ILE A 253 -9.19 30.85 -13.06
N GLY A 254 -8.76 31.89 -12.33
CA GLY A 254 -9.26 33.28 -12.57
C GLY A 254 -8.98 33.77 -13.99
N ASP A 255 -7.77 33.54 -14.53
CA ASP A 255 -7.38 33.98 -15.87
C ASP A 255 -8.17 33.21 -16.95
N ILE A 256 -8.43 31.92 -16.73
CA ILE A 256 -9.26 31.09 -17.60
C ILE A 256 -10.70 31.59 -17.58
N LEU A 257 -11.27 31.86 -16.40
CA LEU A 257 -12.63 32.35 -16.24
C LEU A 257 -12.80 33.72 -16.91
N LYS A 258 -11.80 34.60 -16.83
CA LYS A 258 -11.79 35.89 -17.51
C LYS A 258 -11.95 35.72 -19.03
N LYS A 259 -11.30 34.68 -19.63
CA LYS A 259 -11.40 34.42 -21.07
C LYS A 259 -12.79 33.93 -21.52
N TYR A 260 -13.47 33.18 -20.65
CA TYR A 260 -14.76 32.57 -21.01
C TYR A 260 -15.99 33.30 -20.45
N ASN A 261 -15.86 34.01 -19.30
CA ASN A 261 -16.96 34.73 -18.67
C ASN A 261 -16.45 35.96 -17.89
N ASP A 262 -16.25 37.06 -18.59
CA ASP A 262 -15.75 38.33 -18.04
C ASP A 262 -16.64 38.86 -16.90
N LYS A 263 -17.99 38.77 -17.03
CA LYS A 263 -18.90 39.27 -16.01
C LYS A 263 -18.72 38.56 -14.66
N ALA A 264 -18.53 37.22 -14.67
CA ALA A 264 -18.33 36.43 -13.45
C ALA A 264 -16.94 36.74 -12.84
N TYR A 265 -15.91 36.95 -13.67
CA TYR A 265 -14.58 37.32 -13.22
C TYR A 265 -14.58 38.68 -12.51
N TYR A 266 -15.09 39.72 -13.18
CA TYR A 266 -15.07 41.08 -12.60
C TYR A 266 -15.94 41.22 -11.33
N LYS A 267 -17.03 40.46 -11.22
CA LYS A 267 -17.85 40.40 -9.99
C LYS A 267 -17.05 39.93 -8.76
N ASN A 268 -16.01 39.10 -8.95
CA ASN A 268 -15.17 38.51 -7.89
C ASN A 268 -13.67 38.82 -8.11
N LEU A 269 -13.34 39.92 -8.77
CA LEU A 269 -11.94 40.28 -9.16
C LEU A 269 -10.95 40.19 -8.01
N VAL A 270 -11.28 40.80 -6.86
CA VAL A 270 -10.42 40.82 -5.67
C VAL A 270 -10.18 39.40 -5.16
N PHE A 271 -11.22 38.54 -5.20
CA PHE A 271 -11.10 37.16 -4.79
C PHE A 271 -10.13 36.38 -5.69
N TYR A 272 -10.27 36.45 -7.02
CA TYR A 272 -9.42 35.68 -7.94
C TYR A 272 -7.95 36.14 -7.91
N ASN A 273 -7.72 37.45 -7.78
CA ASN A 273 -6.33 37.97 -7.71
C ASN A 273 -5.64 37.56 -6.40
N LEU A 274 -6.31 37.68 -5.26
CA LEU A 274 -5.77 37.21 -3.98
C LEU A 274 -5.64 35.69 -3.93
N LEU A 275 -6.57 34.94 -4.53
CA LEU A 275 -6.48 33.48 -4.64
C LEU A 275 -5.27 33.05 -5.47
N LYS A 276 -5.03 33.71 -6.61
CA LYS A 276 -3.88 33.46 -7.49
C LYS A 276 -2.56 33.64 -6.72
N GLN A 277 -2.42 34.72 -5.96
CA GLN A 277 -1.25 34.98 -5.13
C GLN A 277 -1.10 33.90 -4.05
N LYS A 278 -2.19 33.55 -3.35
CA LYS A 278 -2.17 32.55 -2.29
C LYS A 278 -1.84 31.14 -2.78
N ILE A 279 -2.46 30.64 -3.84
CA ILE A 279 -2.16 29.33 -4.36
C ILE A 279 -0.67 29.22 -4.71
N ARG A 280 -0.08 30.25 -5.31
CA ARG A 280 1.36 30.26 -5.59
C ARG A 280 2.24 30.20 -4.34
N GLN A 281 1.90 30.97 -3.31
CA GLN A 281 2.61 30.92 -2.03
C GLN A 281 2.48 29.58 -1.32
N TYR A 282 1.37 28.86 -1.56
CA TYR A 282 1.05 27.58 -0.93
C TYR A 282 1.29 26.36 -1.81
N THR A 283 1.75 26.53 -3.07
CA THR A 283 1.91 25.44 -4.04
C THR A 283 2.63 24.22 -3.45
N ARG A 284 3.79 24.44 -2.80
CA ARG A 284 4.55 23.32 -2.19
C ARG A 284 3.78 22.63 -1.09
N SER A 285 3.07 23.38 -0.25
CA SER A 285 2.25 22.81 0.84
C SER A 285 1.07 22.01 0.31
N ILE A 286 0.37 22.57 -0.68
CA ILE A 286 -0.77 21.91 -1.35
C ILE A 286 -0.27 20.63 -2.02
N PHE A 287 0.88 20.67 -2.70
CA PHE A 287 1.47 19.52 -3.37
C PHE A 287 1.80 18.38 -2.38
N VAL A 288 2.55 18.67 -1.32
CA VAL A 288 2.90 17.67 -0.29
C VAL A 288 1.64 17.09 0.35
N ALA A 289 0.68 17.95 0.72
CA ALA A 289 -0.57 17.49 1.32
C ALA A 289 -1.40 16.64 0.35
N THR A 290 -1.43 16.98 -0.95
CA THR A 290 -2.11 16.17 -1.97
C THR A 290 -1.49 14.77 -2.04
N LEU A 291 -0.16 14.67 -2.10
CA LEU A 291 0.53 13.37 -2.14
C LEU A 291 0.27 12.55 -0.88
N LEU A 292 0.28 13.18 0.31
CA LEU A 292 0.02 12.49 1.57
C LEU A 292 -1.44 11.98 1.65
N ILE A 293 -2.41 12.76 1.20
CA ILE A 293 -3.83 12.33 1.17
C ILE A 293 -4.02 11.23 0.10
N THR A 294 -3.38 11.36 -1.07
CA THR A 294 -3.38 10.31 -2.10
C THR A 294 -2.85 8.99 -1.51
N PHE A 295 -1.72 9.05 -0.81
CA PHE A 295 -1.12 7.87 -0.18
C PHE A 295 -2.03 7.27 0.91
N THR A 296 -2.72 8.11 1.71
CA THR A 296 -3.69 7.66 2.72
C THR A 296 -4.84 6.89 2.07
N VAL A 297 -5.48 7.47 1.05
CA VAL A 297 -6.64 6.86 0.39
C VAL A 297 -6.24 5.60 -0.37
N PHE A 298 -5.12 5.66 -1.11
CA PHE A 298 -4.58 4.51 -1.82
C PHE A 298 -4.18 3.38 -0.88
N GLY A 299 -3.46 3.68 0.22
CA GLY A 299 -3.00 2.66 1.17
C GLY A 299 -4.15 1.90 1.83
N ILE A 300 -5.18 2.62 2.31
CA ILE A 300 -6.38 1.98 2.87
C ILE A 300 -7.12 1.19 1.78
N GLY A 301 -7.29 1.78 0.60
CA GLY A 301 -8.00 1.15 -0.52
C GLY A 301 -7.29 -0.12 -1.02
N PHE A 302 -5.96 -0.11 -1.09
CA PHE A 302 -5.17 -1.28 -1.53
C PHE A 302 -5.35 -2.47 -0.58
N ILE A 303 -5.32 -2.23 0.72
CA ILE A 303 -5.50 -3.30 1.71
C ILE A 303 -6.95 -3.77 1.76
N ALA A 304 -7.89 -2.83 1.70
CA ALA A 304 -9.29 -3.19 1.64
C ALA A 304 -9.60 -4.05 0.41
N ALA A 305 -8.98 -3.76 -0.75
CA ALA A 305 -9.10 -4.58 -1.95
C ALA A 305 -8.66 -6.01 -1.70
N GLY A 306 -7.46 -6.19 -1.14
CA GLY A 306 -6.95 -7.52 -0.83
C GLY A 306 -7.80 -8.28 0.19
N PHE A 307 -8.33 -7.59 1.21
CA PHE A 307 -9.21 -8.21 2.21
C PHE A 307 -10.55 -8.63 1.59
N ILE A 308 -11.25 -7.71 0.94
CA ILE A 308 -12.58 -7.97 0.39
C ILE A 308 -12.51 -9.09 -0.66
N ASP A 309 -11.52 -9.02 -1.55
CA ASP A 309 -11.33 -10.03 -2.58
C ASP A 309 -10.96 -11.38 -1.96
N GLY A 310 -9.93 -11.41 -1.13
CA GLY A 310 -9.45 -12.65 -0.53
C GLY A 310 -10.48 -13.36 0.36
N TYR A 311 -11.25 -12.60 1.13
CA TYR A 311 -12.28 -13.14 2.00
C TYR A 311 -13.50 -13.64 1.20
N ASN A 312 -13.99 -12.83 0.26
CA ASN A 312 -15.13 -13.22 -0.56
C ASN A 312 -14.82 -14.39 -1.50
N VAL A 313 -13.60 -14.44 -2.05
CA VAL A 313 -13.14 -15.60 -2.82
C VAL A 313 -13.18 -16.85 -1.93
N ALA A 314 -12.63 -16.79 -0.72
CA ALA A 314 -12.63 -17.93 0.19
C ALA A 314 -14.06 -18.36 0.61
N LEU A 315 -14.97 -17.42 0.82
CA LEU A 315 -16.37 -17.72 1.14
C LEU A 315 -17.12 -18.39 0.00
N ASN A 316 -16.81 -18.05 -1.24
CA ASN A 316 -17.50 -18.53 -2.44
C ASN A 316 -16.78 -19.69 -3.13
N GLU A 317 -15.76 -20.28 -2.48
CA GLU A 317 -15.12 -21.51 -2.97
C GLU A 317 -16.16 -22.62 -3.12
N PRO A 318 -16.14 -23.40 -4.23
CA PRO A 318 -17.16 -24.44 -4.51
C PRO A 318 -17.08 -25.64 -3.58
N TYR A 319 -15.90 -25.91 -3.00
CA TYR A 319 -15.67 -27.03 -2.09
C TYR A 319 -15.14 -26.53 -0.74
N ASP A 320 -15.61 -27.19 0.33
CA ASP A 320 -15.20 -26.85 1.69
C ASP A 320 -13.78 -27.35 2.00
N TYR A 321 -13.40 -28.50 1.39
CA TYR A 321 -12.06 -29.08 1.49
C TYR A 321 -11.54 -29.52 0.12
N THR A 322 -10.23 -29.31 -0.09
CA THR A 322 -9.48 -29.92 -1.21
C THR A 322 -8.28 -30.66 -0.62
N ILE A 323 -8.24 -31.98 -0.79
CA ILE A 323 -7.23 -32.86 -0.24
C ILE A 323 -6.50 -33.52 -1.40
N ASN A 324 -5.18 -33.28 -1.52
CA ASN A 324 -4.35 -33.83 -2.57
C ASN A 324 -3.55 -35.02 -2.03
N ALA A 325 -3.41 -36.06 -2.81
CA ALA A 325 -2.60 -37.24 -2.50
C ALA A 325 -1.86 -37.73 -3.74
N THR A 326 -0.73 -38.41 -3.56
CA THR A 326 -0.03 -39.15 -4.63
C THR A 326 -0.41 -40.61 -4.60
N TYR A 327 -0.20 -41.34 -5.69
CA TYR A 327 -0.40 -42.79 -5.73
C TYR A 327 0.64 -43.55 -4.89
N GLU A 328 1.80 -42.95 -4.62
CA GLU A 328 2.78 -43.50 -3.70
C GLU A 328 2.30 -43.46 -2.25
N HIS A 329 1.60 -42.41 -1.86
CA HIS A 329 1.03 -42.18 -0.53
C HIS A 329 -0.47 -41.86 -0.65
N PRO A 330 -1.32 -42.87 -0.91
CA PRO A 330 -2.71 -42.63 -1.23
C PRO A 330 -3.54 -42.26 0.00
N MET A 331 -4.24 -41.15 -0.09
CA MET A 331 -5.41 -40.88 0.73
C MET A 331 -6.62 -41.47 0.01
N THR A 332 -7.37 -42.35 0.67
CA THR A 332 -8.55 -42.97 0.07
C THR A 332 -9.83 -42.26 0.52
N GLU A 333 -10.88 -42.34 -0.27
CA GLU A 333 -12.21 -41.82 0.07
C GLU A 333 -12.70 -42.37 1.41
N SER A 334 -12.55 -43.69 1.63
CA SER A 334 -12.91 -44.37 2.88
C SER A 334 -12.13 -43.86 4.08
N ARG A 335 -10.86 -43.44 3.89
CA ARG A 335 -10.05 -42.83 4.98
C ARG A 335 -10.54 -41.45 5.32
N ILE A 336 -10.95 -40.67 4.33
CA ILE A 336 -11.54 -39.34 4.55
C ILE A 336 -12.88 -39.48 5.31
N GLU A 337 -13.72 -40.45 4.94
CA GLU A 337 -14.98 -40.74 5.65
C GLU A 337 -14.75 -41.17 7.11
N GLU A 338 -13.79 -42.06 7.35
CA GLU A 338 -13.41 -42.49 8.72
C GLU A 338 -12.97 -41.29 9.60
N ILE A 339 -12.11 -40.40 9.06
CA ILE A 339 -11.67 -39.19 9.80
C ILE A 339 -12.85 -38.24 10.04
N ALA A 340 -13.80 -38.15 9.12
CA ALA A 340 -15.00 -37.34 9.29
C ALA A 340 -15.88 -37.87 10.42
N GLU A 341 -16.08 -39.22 10.47
CA GLU A 341 -16.82 -39.87 11.58
C GLU A 341 -16.13 -39.64 12.94
N GLU A 342 -14.79 -39.82 13.00
CA GLU A 342 -14.00 -39.54 14.22
C GLU A 342 -14.13 -38.06 14.72
N SER A 343 -14.38 -37.17 13.78
CA SER A 343 -14.49 -35.72 14.04
C SER A 343 -15.92 -35.22 14.17
N ASN A 344 -16.93 -36.13 14.18
CA ASN A 344 -18.36 -35.80 14.16
C ASN A 344 -18.76 -34.85 13.00
N THR A 345 -18.10 -34.95 11.84
CA THR A 345 -18.37 -34.14 10.67
C THR A 345 -19.17 -34.94 9.64
N VAL A 346 -20.27 -34.37 9.14
CA VAL A 346 -21.10 -35.02 8.13
C VAL A 346 -20.66 -34.58 6.75
N ILE A 347 -20.20 -35.52 5.94
CA ILE A 347 -19.85 -35.28 4.54
C ILE A 347 -21.11 -35.26 3.70
N THR A 348 -21.30 -34.24 2.88
CA THR A 348 -22.43 -34.09 1.96
C THR A 348 -22.10 -34.56 0.55
N SER A 349 -20.87 -34.40 0.11
CA SER A 349 -20.38 -34.92 -1.17
C SER A 349 -18.86 -35.06 -1.19
N ILE A 350 -18.39 -36.12 -1.87
CA ILE A 350 -16.98 -36.28 -2.25
C ILE A 350 -16.90 -36.41 -3.76
N LYS A 351 -16.02 -35.67 -4.39
CA LYS A 351 -15.63 -35.86 -5.80
C LYS A 351 -14.12 -35.98 -5.86
N HIS A 352 -13.62 -36.72 -6.84
CA HIS A 352 -12.17 -36.81 -7.04
C HIS A 352 -11.80 -36.62 -8.52
N ILE A 353 -10.55 -36.25 -8.77
CA ILE A 353 -9.98 -36.15 -10.10
C ILE A 353 -8.55 -36.68 -10.08
N ASP A 354 -8.30 -37.64 -10.99
CA ASP A 354 -6.94 -38.14 -11.20
C ASP A 354 -6.17 -37.24 -12.13
N CYS A 355 -4.91 -37.03 -11.83
CA CYS A 355 -4.03 -36.16 -12.60
C CYS A 355 -2.59 -36.68 -12.66
N LEU A 356 -1.86 -36.21 -13.66
CA LEU A 356 -0.43 -36.45 -13.82
C LEU A 356 0.37 -35.18 -13.60
N LEU A 357 1.56 -35.30 -13.02
CA LEU A 357 2.52 -34.22 -12.87
C LEU A 357 3.60 -34.37 -13.95
N LEU A 358 3.60 -33.49 -14.94
CA LEU A 358 4.54 -33.55 -16.06
C LEU A 358 5.32 -32.24 -16.16
N GLY A 359 6.58 -32.32 -16.62
CA GLY A 359 7.32 -31.14 -17.04
C GLY A 359 6.75 -30.59 -18.34
N VAL A 360 6.52 -29.31 -18.43
CA VAL A 360 6.03 -28.66 -19.66
C VAL A 360 6.87 -27.42 -19.94
N GLN A 361 7.29 -27.27 -21.20
CA GLN A 361 7.99 -26.09 -21.64
C GLN A 361 7.02 -24.92 -21.82
N ASN A 362 7.14 -23.91 -20.98
CA ASN A 362 6.37 -22.67 -21.11
C ASN A 362 6.97 -21.80 -22.20
N ASN A 363 6.18 -21.39 -23.16
CA ASN A 363 6.58 -20.48 -24.23
C ASN A 363 5.94 -19.11 -23.97
N TYR A 364 6.76 -18.06 -23.74
CA TYR A 364 6.26 -16.72 -23.48
C TYR A 364 6.22 -15.87 -24.75
N LYS A 365 5.30 -14.92 -24.82
CA LYS A 365 5.15 -13.99 -25.95
C LYS A 365 6.39 -13.11 -26.22
N ASN A 366 7.24 -12.93 -25.22
CA ASN A 366 8.53 -12.22 -25.34
C ASN A 366 9.65 -13.09 -25.96
N GLY A 367 9.37 -14.35 -26.26
CA GLY A 367 10.33 -15.31 -26.83
C GLY A 367 11.15 -16.07 -25.80
N GLU A 368 10.98 -15.80 -24.51
CA GLU A 368 11.59 -16.58 -23.44
C GLU A 368 10.93 -17.97 -23.32
N ARG A 369 11.70 -18.94 -22.88
CA ARG A 369 11.24 -20.31 -22.61
C ARG A 369 11.79 -20.80 -21.27
N ASP A 370 10.96 -21.45 -20.50
CA ASP A 370 11.37 -22.11 -19.28
C ASP A 370 10.62 -23.44 -19.10
N TRP A 371 11.06 -24.25 -18.16
CA TRP A 371 10.40 -25.50 -17.80
C TRP A 371 9.64 -25.31 -16.49
N GLY A 372 8.38 -25.74 -16.47
CA GLY A 372 7.55 -25.77 -15.27
C GLY A 372 6.81 -27.09 -15.15
N SER A 373 6.60 -27.57 -13.93
CA SER A 373 5.73 -28.70 -13.68
C SER A 373 4.27 -28.26 -13.87
N ARG A 374 3.47 -29.09 -14.55
CA ARG A 374 2.06 -28.82 -14.83
C ARG A 374 1.22 -30.03 -14.46
N ILE A 375 0.02 -29.76 -13.97
CA ILE A 375 -1.02 -30.75 -13.76
C ILE A 375 -1.66 -31.06 -15.10
N VAL A 376 -1.82 -32.33 -15.41
CA VAL A 376 -2.42 -32.83 -16.64
C VAL A 376 -3.57 -33.76 -16.30
N VAL A 377 -4.72 -33.54 -16.90
CA VAL A 377 -5.96 -34.28 -16.68
C VAL A 377 -6.45 -34.88 -18.00
N SER A 378 -7.15 -36.01 -17.98
CA SER A 378 -7.80 -36.55 -19.17
C SER A 378 -9.07 -35.78 -19.52
N GLU A 379 -9.46 -35.79 -20.81
CA GLU A 379 -10.72 -35.18 -21.24
C GLU A 379 -11.94 -35.81 -20.57
N ASP A 380 -11.91 -37.14 -20.32
CA ASP A 380 -13.01 -37.84 -19.65
C ASP A 380 -13.15 -37.36 -18.19
N ASN A 381 -12.05 -37.27 -17.43
CA ASN A 381 -12.08 -36.80 -16.05
C ASN A 381 -12.60 -35.36 -15.97
N PHE A 382 -12.17 -34.53 -16.91
CA PHE A 382 -12.67 -33.15 -16.99
C PHE A 382 -14.16 -33.08 -17.31
N ASN A 383 -14.61 -33.87 -18.30
CA ASN A 383 -16.00 -33.89 -18.73
C ASN A 383 -16.95 -34.42 -17.62
N VAL A 384 -16.52 -35.46 -16.89
CA VAL A 384 -17.28 -35.97 -15.73
C VAL A 384 -17.43 -34.94 -14.64
N LEU A 385 -16.35 -34.19 -14.34
CA LEU A 385 -16.36 -33.20 -13.25
C LEU A 385 -17.13 -31.93 -13.63
N SER A 386 -16.91 -31.41 -14.84
CA SER A 386 -17.50 -30.17 -15.32
C SER A 386 -18.90 -30.30 -15.89
N GLY A 387 -19.32 -31.51 -16.24
CA GLY A 387 -20.53 -31.72 -17.04
C GLY A 387 -20.42 -31.25 -18.50
N ALA A 388 -19.22 -30.83 -18.93
CA ALA A 388 -18.95 -30.44 -20.30
C ALA A 388 -18.83 -31.68 -21.22
N ALA A 389 -18.79 -31.43 -22.53
CA ALA A 389 -18.55 -32.45 -23.55
C ALA A 389 -17.43 -31.99 -24.50
N ILE A 390 -16.27 -31.66 -23.91
CA ILE A 390 -15.10 -31.28 -24.70
C ILE A 390 -14.46 -32.52 -25.33
N SER A 391 -13.89 -32.35 -26.52
CA SER A 391 -13.08 -33.37 -27.19
C SER A 391 -11.75 -32.75 -27.60
N VAL A 392 -10.66 -33.38 -27.14
CA VAL A 392 -9.29 -32.94 -27.44
C VAL A 392 -8.72 -33.88 -28.49
N PRO A 393 -8.29 -33.38 -29.67
CA PRO A 393 -7.67 -34.19 -30.71
C PRO A 393 -6.40 -34.90 -30.20
N LYS A 394 -6.13 -36.09 -30.68
CA LYS A 394 -4.90 -36.84 -30.36
C LYS A 394 -3.65 -36.04 -30.79
N GLY A 395 -2.64 -35.99 -29.95
CA GLY A 395 -1.42 -35.17 -30.15
C GLY A 395 -1.59 -33.68 -29.88
N SER A 396 -2.72 -33.32 -29.23
CA SER A 396 -2.94 -31.92 -28.82
C SER A 396 -3.37 -31.80 -27.35
N TYR A 397 -3.36 -30.59 -26.81
CA TYR A 397 -3.83 -30.29 -25.47
C TYR A 397 -4.64 -29.00 -25.43
N THR A 398 -5.45 -28.85 -24.41
CA THR A 398 -6.21 -27.64 -24.13
C THR A 398 -5.88 -27.14 -22.73
N VAL A 399 -5.79 -25.83 -22.55
CA VAL A 399 -5.55 -25.21 -21.23
C VAL A 399 -6.91 -24.90 -20.60
N TYR A 400 -7.16 -25.48 -19.44
CA TYR A 400 -8.24 -25.04 -18.56
C TYR A 400 -7.75 -23.91 -17.65
N TYR A 401 -8.57 -22.92 -17.42
CA TYR A 401 -8.32 -21.87 -16.44
C TYR A 401 -9.62 -21.28 -15.87
N ASP A 402 -9.52 -20.81 -14.63
CA ASP A 402 -10.52 -19.97 -13.99
C ASP A 402 -10.30 -18.50 -14.42
N SER A 403 -11.37 -17.70 -14.52
CA SER A 403 -11.29 -16.30 -15.00
C SER A 403 -10.32 -15.43 -14.17
N SER A 404 -10.09 -15.77 -12.92
CA SER A 404 -9.09 -15.12 -12.08
C SER A 404 -7.65 -15.29 -12.59
N MET A 405 -7.39 -16.30 -13.44
CA MET A 405 -6.09 -16.60 -14.03
C MET A 405 -5.88 -16.04 -15.44
N GLU A 406 -6.89 -15.42 -16.04
CA GLU A 406 -6.84 -14.92 -17.43
C GLU A 406 -5.64 -13.97 -17.66
N TYR A 407 -5.33 -13.11 -16.69
CA TYR A 407 -4.21 -12.17 -16.79
C TYR A 407 -2.85 -12.87 -16.86
N LYS A 408 -2.68 -14.02 -16.22
CA LYS A 408 -1.44 -14.82 -16.26
C LYS A 408 -1.27 -15.51 -17.61
N LEU A 409 -2.37 -16.03 -18.16
CA LEU A 409 -2.35 -16.71 -19.46
C LEU A 409 -1.99 -15.78 -20.61
N ASN A 410 -2.31 -14.51 -20.50
CA ASN A 410 -1.94 -13.51 -21.49
C ASN A 410 -0.42 -13.34 -21.67
N ALA A 411 0.41 -13.84 -20.78
CA ALA A 411 1.87 -13.83 -20.91
C ALA A 411 2.39 -14.98 -21.79
N PHE A 412 1.64 -16.08 -21.95
CA PHE A 412 2.04 -17.24 -22.72
C PHE A 412 1.70 -17.11 -24.21
N SER A 413 2.53 -17.73 -25.04
CA SER A 413 2.26 -17.92 -26.46
C SER A 413 1.36 -19.13 -26.66
N ALA A 414 0.31 -19.00 -27.46
CA ALA A 414 -0.60 -20.10 -27.81
C ALA A 414 0.00 -20.99 -28.90
N GLU A 415 1.19 -21.54 -28.66
CA GLU A 415 1.90 -22.43 -29.57
C GLU A 415 2.01 -23.82 -28.96
N SER A 416 2.54 -24.75 -29.72
CA SER A 416 2.86 -26.10 -29.25
C SER A 416 3.88 -26.08 -28.12
N SER A 417 3.81 -27.07 -27.23
CA SER A 417 4.73 -27.24 -26.09
C SER A 417 5.32 -28.65 -26.07
N LEU A 418 6.53 -28.76 -25.50
CA LEU A 418 7.16 -30.01 -25.15
C LEU A 418 6.71 -30.42 -23.75
N PHE A 419 6.27 -31.68 -23.62
CA PHE A 419 5.92 -32.33 -22.38
C PHE A 419 7.02 -33.32 -22.03
N TYR A 420 7.52 -33.25 -20.81
CA TYR A 420 8.59 -34.08 -20.30
C TYR A 420 8.05 -35.07 -19.27
N ASN A 421 8.33 -36.37 -19.50
CA ASN A 421 8.03 -37.41 -18.53
C ASN A 421 9.24 -37.59 -17.58
N PRO A 422 9.12 -37.24 -16.30
CA PRO A 422 10.26 -37.29 -15.37
C PRO A 422 10.75 -38.71 -15.04
N THR A 423 9.94 -39.73 -15.29
CA THR A 423 10.33 -41.15 -15.05
C THR A 423 11.15 -41.75 -16.19
N THR A 424 10.75 -41.43 -17.43
CA THR A 424 11.39 -42.03 -18.64
C THR A 424 12.36 -41.05 -19.31
N GLU A 425 12.41 -39.81 -18.86
CA GLU A 425 13.19 -38.70 -19.45
C GLU A 425 12.80 -38.39 -20.91
N GLN A 426 11.66 -38.89 -21.39
CA GLN A 426 11.22 -38.69 -22.75
C GLN A 426 10.44 -37.39 -22.91
N GLU A 427 10.61 -36.74 -24.06
CA GLU A 427 9.88 -35.56 -24.45
C GLU A 427 8.82 -35.86 -25.52
N PHE A 428 7.63 -35.31 -25.35
CA PHE A 428 6.50 -35.43 -26.24
C PHE A 428 6.07 -34.08 -26.72
N TYR A 429 5.73 -33.98 -28.01
CA TYR A 429 5.31 -32.72 -28.62
C TYR A 429 3.79 -32.70 -28.76
N PHE A 430 3.14 -31.66 -28.18
CA PHE A 430 1.70 -31.47 -28.26
C PHE A 430 1.37 -30.07 -28.80
N ILE A 431 0.29 -30.01 -29.61
CA ILE A 431 -0.23 -28.75 -30.19
C ILE A 431 -1.27 -28.17 -29.25
N GLN A 432 -1.16 -26.88 -28.93
CA GLN A 432 -2.14 -26.21 -28.08
C GLN A 432 -3.41 -25.87 -28.88
N ASN A 433 -4.56 -26.26 -28.36
CA ASN A 433 -5.88 -25.80 -28.81
C ASN A 433 -6.30 -24.53 -28.06
N GLU A 434 -7.47 -23.97 -28.45
CA GLU A 434 -8.04 -22.83 -27.74
C GLU A 434 -8.23 -23.13 -26.25
N PRO A 435 -7.80 -22.23 -25.35
CA PRO A 435 -7.99 -22.36 -23.92
C PRO A 435 -9.48 -22.33 -23.55
N ILE A 436 -9.83 -23.02 -22.47
CA ILE A 436 -11.20 -23.11 -21.97
C ILE A 436 -11.29 -22.43 -20.60
N CYS A 437 -12.21 -21.49 -20.47
CA CYS A 437 -12.51 -20.81 -19.20
C CYS A 437 -13.79 -21.38 -18.59
N TYR A 438 -13.68 -21.87 -17.35
CA TYR A 438 -14.81 -22.28 -16.54
C TYR A 438 -14.64 -21.79 -15.11
N ASP A 439 -15.59 -21.02 -14.61
CA ASP A 439 -15.57 -20.50 -13.25
C ASP A 439 -16.27 -21.44 -12.28
N GLY A 440 -15.77 -21.51 -11.05
CA GLY A 440 -16.39 -22.23 -9.96
C GLY A 440 -16.30 -23.75 -10.06
N LEU A 441 -15.42 -24.29 -10.91
CA LEU A 441 -15.23 -25.74 -11.03
C LEU A 441 -14.29 -26.28 -9.94
N PHE A 442 -13.29 -25.50 -9.56
CA PHE A 442 -12.32 -25.79 -8.49
C PHE A 442 -12.16 -24.61 -7.56
N ASN A 443 -11.62 -24.85 -6.40
CA ASN A 443 -11.23 -23.78 -5.49
C ASN A 443 -10.13 -22.93 -6.15
N THR A 444 -10.30 -21.61 -6.18
CA THR A 444 -9.40 -20.68 -6.87
C THR A 444 -7.98 -20.67 -6.31
N ARG A 445 -7.81 -21.13 -5.07
CA ARG A 445 -6.50 -21.25 -4.39
C ARG A 445 -5.90 -22.64 -4.51
N SER A 446 -6.60 -23.58 -5.12
CA SER A 446 -6.07 -24.92 -5.36
C SER A 446 -5.04 -24.91 -6.49
N VAL A 447 -4.22 -25.94 -6.53
CA VAL A 447 -3.31 -26.20 -7.64
C VAL A 447 -4.04 -26.40 -8.96
N PHE A 448 -5.36 -26.62 -8.91
CA PHE A 448 -6.26 -26.82 -10.05
C PHE A 448 -6.87 -25.53 -10.61
N SER A 449 -6.44 -24.37 -10.20
CA SER A 449 -6.89 -23.10 -10.80
C SER A 449 -6.53 -22.97 -12.30
N SER A 450 -5.52 -23.70 -12.75
CA SER A 450 -5.15 -23.85 -14.17
C SER A 450 -4.43 -25.18 -14.37
N PHE A 451 -4.84 -25.97 -15.35
CA PHE A 451 -4.22 -27.23 -15.71
C PHE A 451 -4.38 -27.54 -17.21
N LEU A 452 -3.73 -28.59 -17.68
CA LEU A 452 -3.76 -29.02 -19.07
C LEU A 452 -4.68 -30.22 -19.24
N ILE A 453 -5.42 -30.26 -20.32
CA ILE A 453 -6.33 -31.38 -20.67
C ILE A 453 -5.78 -32.06 -21.90
N LEU A 454 -5.53 -33.38 -21.80
CA LEU A 454 -5.09 -34.23 -22.89
C LEU A 454 -6.22 -35.16 -23.38
N ASN A 455 -6.07 -35.58 -24.63
CA ASN A 455 -6.83 -36.70 -25.15
C ASN A 455 -6.67 -37.97 -24.27
N ASN A 456 -7.69 -38.76 -24.14
CA ASN A 456 -7.69 -39.97 -23.28
C ASN A 456 -6.61 -40.99 -23.63
N ASP A 457 -6.31 -41.19 -24.92
CA ASP A 457 -5.29 -42.15 -25.35
C ASP A 457 -3.87 -41.64 -25.00
N ASP A 458 -3.61 -40.35 -25.24
CA ASP A 458 -2.35 -39.70 -24.92
C ASP A 458 -2.11 -39.68 -23.39
N TYR A 459 -3.16 -39.35 -22.62
CA TYR A 459 -3.12 -39.40 -21.15
C TYR A 459 -2.79 -40.80 -20.64
N ARG A 460 -3.48 -41.86 -21.13
CA ARG A 460 -3.23 -43.26 -20.72
C ARG A 460 -1.82 -43.72 -21.07
N THR A 461 -1.30 -43.31 -22.23
CA THR A 461 0.06 -43.61 -22.66
C THR A 461 1.08 -43.05 -21.72
N LEU A 462 0.91 -41.78 -21.32
CA LEU A 462 1.80 -41.11 -20.38
C LEU A 462 1.67 -41.70 -18.96
N ALA A 463 0.45 -41.92 -18.50
CA ALA A 463 0.17 -42.49 -17.18
C ALA A 463 0.78 -43.91 -16.98
N ALA A 464 0.80 -44.73 -18.03
CA ALA A 464 1.35 -46.08 -17.98
C ALA A 464 2.89 -46.11 -17.76
N THR A 465 3.58 -45.05 -18.09
CA THR A 465 5.04 -44.96 -18.01
C THR A 465 5.54 -44.04 -16.87
N LEU A 466 4.59 -43.48 -16.13
CA LEU A 466 4.89 -42.51 -15.06
C LEU A 466 4.92 -43.22 -13.69
N ALA A 467 5.90 -42.92 -12.87
CA ALA A 467 6.02 -43.42 -11.51
C ALA A 467 4.88 -42.86 -10.61
N ASP A 468 4.54 -43.60 -9.56
CA ASP A 468 3.40 -43.30 -8.68
C ASP A 468 3.56 -41.97 -7.92
N GLU A 469 4.79 -41.50 -7.72
CA GLU A 469 5.10 -40.18 -7.16
C GLU A 469 4.62 -38.99 -8.03
N TYR A 470 4.52 -39.18 -9.36
CA TYR A 470 4.03 -38.19 -10.33
C TYR A 470 2.58 -38.41 -10.76
N ARG A 471 1.93 -39.39 -10.18
CA ARG A 471 0.49 -39.65 -10.35
C ARG A 471 -0.22 -39.20 -9.09
N ALA A 472 -1.22 -38.38 -9.23
CA ALA A 472 -1.89 -37.80 -8.08
C ALA A 472 -3.42 -37.83 -8.23
N VAL A 473 -4.07 -37.71 -7.11
CA VAL A 473 -5.54 -37.59 -7.01
C VAL A 473 -5.86 -36.37 -6.11
N SER A 474 -6.87 -35.63 -6.47
CA SER A 474 -7.43 -34.58 -5.63
C SER A 474 -8.85 -34.88 -5.26
N TYR A 475 -9.15 -34.86 -3.97
CA TYR A 475 -10.48 -35.02 -3.41
C TYR A 475 -11.07 -33.65 -3.10
N MET A 476 -12.28 -33.40 -3.55
CA MET A 476 -13.06 -32.20 -3.35
C MET A 476 -14.26 -32.57 -2.48
N VAL A 477 -14.25 -32.08 -1.23
CA VAL A 477 -15.19 -32.52 -0.19
C VAL A 477 -16.05 -31.35 0.25
N ASN A 478 -17.37 -31.56 0.32
CA ASN A 478 -18.30 -30.65 0.98
C ASN A 478 -18.87 -31.33 2.24
N VAL A 479 -19.05 -30.52 3.27
CA VAL A 479 -19.50 -30.94 4.59
C VAL A 479 -20.70 -30.11 5.05
N GLU A 480 -21.45 -30.64 6.01
CA GLU A 480 -22.47 -29.86 6.69
C GLU A 480 -21.84 -28.94 7.72
N ASN A 481 -22.23 -27.67 7.77
CA ASN A 481 -21.72 -26.67 8.72
C ASN A 481 -20.17 -26.54 8.72
N TRP A 482 -19.59 -26.23 7.58
CA TRP A 482 -18.13 -26.10 7.41
C TRP A 482 -17.45 -25.18 8.44
N GLN A 483 -18.18 -24.25 9.09
CA GLN A 483 -17.67 -23.35 10.11
C GLN A 483 -17.22 -24.07 11.40
N ASP A 484 -17.84 -25.22 11.72
CA ASP A 484 -17.62 -25.96 12.96
C ASP A 484 -16.73 -27.20 12.77
N THR A 485 -15.94 -27.26 11.69
CA THR A 485 -15.16 -28.46 11.31
C THR A 485 -13.66 -28.37 11.64
N MET A 486 -13.28 -27.63 12.71
CA MET A 486 -11.87 -27.46 13.09
C MET A 486 -11.20 -28.80 13.45
N ASP A 487 -11.90 -29.69 14.13
CA ASP A 487 -11.36 -31.01 14.51
C ASP A 487 -11.13 -31.90 13.27
N PHE A 488 -12.05 -31.89 12.31
CA PHE A 488 -11.89 -32.57 11.04
C PHE A 488 -10.68 -32.04 10.27
N GLN A 489 -10.54 -30.73 10.15
CA GLN A 489 -9.39 -30.10 9.51
C GLN A 489 -8.06 -30.54 10.14
N ASN A 490 -7.98 -30.51 11.48
CA ASN A 490 -6.78 -30.89 12.21
C ASN A 490 -6.45 -32.38 12.06
N ASN A 491 -7.46 -33.24 12.05
CA ASN A 491 -7.27 -34.69 11.90
C ASN A 491 -6.88 -35.06 10.47
N ILE A 492 -7.48 -34.45 9.43
CA ILE A 492 -7.03 -34.58 8.04
C ILE A 492 -5.58 -34.12 7.89
N LEU A 493 -5.23 -32.97 8.45
CA LEU A 493 -3.84 -32.48 8.39
C LEU A 493 -2.86 -33.44 9.04
N LYS A 494 -3.18 -33.98 10.25
CA LYS A 494 -2.36 -35.00 10.91
C LYS A 494 -2.20 -36.27 10.08
N ALA A 495 -3.28 -36.76 9.46
CA ALA A 495 -3.23 -37.93 8.60
C ALA A 495 -2.35 -37.70 7.38
N VAL A 496 -2.53 -36.58 6.68
CA VAL A 496 -1.70 -36.23 5.52
C VAL A 496 -0.23 -36.07 5.91
N ILE A 497 0.07 -35.46 7.08
CA ILE A 497 1.46 -35.35 7.59
C ILE A 497 2.06 -36.75 7.87
N SER A 498 1.31 -37.62 8.58
CA SER A 498 1.83 -38.93 8.94
C SER A 498 2.10 -39.79 7.71
N ASP A 499 1.22 -39.73 6.74
CA ASP A 499 1.28 -40.56 5.52
C ASP A 499 2.37 -40.07 4.54
N ASN A 500 2.69 -38.76 4.57
CA ASN A 500 3.67 -38.15 3.68
C ASN A 500 5.00 -37.78 4.39
N ASN A 501 5.28 -38.34 5.56
CA ASN A 501 6.53 -38.05 6.27
C ASN A 501 7.73 -38.58 5.48
N GLY A 502 8.61 -37.68 5.04
CA GLY A 502 9.79 -37.98 4.23
C GLY A 502 9.60 -37.86 2.72
N VAL A 503 8.44 -37.41 2.23
CA VAL A 503 8.21 -37.19 0.80
C VAL A 503 9.07 -36.02 0.32
N ILE A 504 9.80 -36.25 -0.79
CA ILE A 504 10.73 -35.28 -1.40
C ILE A 504 9.99 -34.19 -2.17
N PHE A 505 8.85 -34.49 -2.79
CA PHE A 505 8.10 -33.58 -3.67
C PHE A 505 7.04 -32.79 -2.90
N THR A 506 7.46 -31.69 -2.33
CA THR A 506 6.56 -30.84 -1.56
C THR A 506 5.80 -29.85 -2.41
N ASN A 507 6.30 -29.53 -3.61
CA ASN A 507 5.73 -28.53 -4.51
C ASN A 507 5.49 -29.10 -5.92
N TRP A 508 4.24 -29.31 -6.28
CA TRP A 508 3.87 -29.84 -7.60
C TRP A 508 4.24 -28.92 -8.77
N HIS A 509 4.46 -27.63 -8.52
CA HIS A 509 4.90 -26.71 -9.56
C HIS A 509 6.34 -26.93 -10.05
N ASN A 510 7.17 -27.63 -9.27
CA ASN A 510 8.57 -27.88 -9.60
C ASN A 510 8.91 -29.37 -9.68
N SER A 511 8.08 -30.27 -9.12
CA SER A 511 8.42 -31.67 -8.91
C SER A 511 8.85 -32.41 -10.19
N ALA A 512 8.14 -32.21 -11.30
CA ALA A 512 8.43 -32.90 -12.55
C ALA A 512 9.55 -32.27 -13.40
N THR A 513 10.24 -31.23 -12.91
CA THR A 513 11.22 -30.45 -13.69
C THR A 513 12.56 -30.27 -13.01
N PHE A 514 12.82 -30.94 -11.89
CA PHE A 514 14.10 -30.81 -11.15
C PHE A 514 15.32 -31.07 -12.03
N GLU A 515 15.28 -32.12 -12.84
CA GLU A 515 16.39 -32.47 -13.75
C GLU A 515 16.57 -31.47 -14.89
N LYS A 516 15.47 -30.87 -15.38
CA LYS A 516 15.51 -29.87 -16.46
C LYS A 516 15.97 -28.49 -15.99
N THR A 517 15.65 -28.12 -14.75
CA THR A 517 15.96 -26.79 -14.20
C THR A 517 17.23 -26.77 -13.37
N GLY A 518 17.79 -27.93 -13.00
CA GLY A 518 18.90 -28.03 -12.06
C GLY A 518 18.55 -27.59 -10.64
N SER A 519 17.25 -27.44 -10.34
CA SER A 519 16.78 -27.12 -9.00
C SER A 519 16.96 -28.35 -8.11
N GLN A 520 17.31 -28.12 -6.85
CA GLN A 520 17.35 -29.22 -5.87
C GLN A 520 15.95 -29.48 -5.33
N ALA A 521 15.59 -30.74 -5.14
CA ALA A 521 14.38 -31.12 -4.43
C ALA A 521 14.43 -30.55 -3.00
N GLU A 522 13.44 -29.78 -2.63
CA GLU A 522 13.33 -29.29 -1.25
C GLU A 522 12.81 -30.41 -0.37
N TYR A 523 13.65 -30.85 0.56
CA TYR A 523 13.30 -31.73 1.66
C TYR A 523 12.68 -30.87 2.76
N LEU A 524 11.41 -31.07 3.08
CA LEU A 524 10.77 -30.43 4.22
C LEU A 524 10.64 -31.47 5.34
N PRO A 525 11.57 -31.50 6.31
CA PRO A 525 11.34 -32.24 7.53
C PRO A 525 10.19 -31.56 8.28
N PHE A 526 9.18 -32.30 8.67
CA PHE A 526 8.14 -31.85 9.57
C PHE A 526 8.72 -31.68 10.97
N ASP A 527 9.14 -30.48 11.32
CA ASP A 527 9.64 -30.12 12.64
C ASP A 527 8.58 -29.49 13.56
N GLY A 528 7.31 -29.57 13.18
CA GLY A 528 6.18 -28.99 13.91
C GLY A 528 5.92 -27.51 13.62
N ASN A 529 6.64 -26.89 12.69
CA ASN A 529 6.48 -25.48 12.34
C ASN A 529 5.57 -25.38 11.10
N GLU A 530 4.29 -25.66 11.28
CA GLU A 530 3.27 -25.83 10.25
C GLU A 530 3.08 -24.63 9.33
N THR A 531 3.31 -23.42 9.82
CA THR A 531 3.03 -22.18 9.07
C THR A 531 3.99 -21.91 7.92
N LYS A 532 5.24 -22.36 7.97
CA LYS A 532 6.21 -22.20 6.87
C LYS A 532 5.97 -23.19 5.74
N ILE A 533 5.50 -24.36 6.07
CA ILE A 533 5.35 -25.53 5.19
C ILE A 533 4.10 -25.40 4.32
N ALA A 534 3.02 -24.86 4.88
CA ALA A 534 1.71 -24.73 4.22
C ALA A 534 1.75 -24.01 2.86
N ARG A 535 2.74 -23.14 2.60
CA ARG A 535 2.80 -22.36 1.36
C ARG A 535 3.46 -23.07 0.18
N LEU A 536 4.38 -23.98 0.45
CA LEU A 536 5.16 -24.67 -0.59
C LEU A 536 4.69 -26.09 -0.80
N TRP A 537 3.84 -26.59 0.07
CA TRP A 537 3.43 -27.98 0.07
C TRP A 537 2.07 -28.17 -0.61
N SER A 538 2.07 -28.75 -1.81
CA SER A 538 0.86 -29.01 -2.60
C SER A 538 -0.06 -30.06 -1.99
N LEU A 539 0.44 -30.87 -1.04
CA LEU A 539 -0.31 -31.86 -0.27
C LEU A 539 -1.01 -31.29 0.96
N TYR A 540 -0.75 -30.01 1.30
CA TYR A 540 -1.45 -29.37 2.41
C TYR A 540 -2.95 -29.27 2.11
N PRO A 541 -3.81 -29.84 3.00
CA PRO A 541 -5.24 -29.83 2.77
C PRO A 541 -5.79 -28.42 2.84
N LEU A 542 -6.33 -27.91 1.74
CA LEU A 542 -7.00 -26.62 1.73
C LEU A 542 -8.39 -26.77 2.35
N SER A 543 -8.71 -25.91 3.30
CA SER A 543 -10.06 -25.81 3.85
C SER A 543 -10.60 -24.40 3.73
N LYS A 544 -11.89 -24.28 3.49
CA LYS A 544 -12.63 -23.04 3.48
C LYS A 544 -12.56 -22.34 4.82
N LEU A 545 -12.64 -23.11 5.92
CA LEU A 545 -12.51 -22.62 7.28
C LEU A 545 -11.12 -21.99 7.51
N SER A 546 -10.03 -22.72 7.22
CA SER A 546 -8.67 -22.19 7.37
C SER A 546 -8.41 -21.00 6.45
N SER A 547 -8.89 -21.06 5.21
CA SER A 547 -8.72 -19.98 4.25
C SER A 547 -9.40 -18.70 4.70
N THR A 548 -10.63 -18.77 5.20
CA THR A 548 -11.35 -17.58 5.71
C THR A 548 -10.74 -17.04 6.99
N THR A 549 -10.39 -17.90 7.95
CA THR A 549 -9.78 -17.49 9.22
C THR A 549 -8.40 -16.88 9.01
N THR A 550 -7.51 -17.55 8.27
CA THR A 550 -6.15 -17.04 7.99
C THR A 550 -6.20 -15.74 7.19
N GLN A 551 -7.13 -15.61 6.23
CA GLN A 551 -7.30 -14.35 5.51
C GLN A 551 -7.74 -13.24 6.45
N PHE A 552 -8.73 -13.52 7.31
CA PHE A 552 -9.21 -12.52 8.27
C PHE A 552 -8.10 -12.06 9.21
N GLU A 553 -7.33 -12.97 9.79
CA GLU A 553 -6.23 -12.65 10.72
C GLU A 553 -5.09 -11.87 10.03
N ALA A 554 -4.64 -12.35 8.88
CA ALA A 554 -3.58 -11.70 8.12
C ALA A 554 -3.99 -10.28 7.69
N PHE A 555 -5.21 -10.13 7.19
CA PHE A 555 -5.71 -8.82 6.76
C PHE A 555 -6.08 -7.89 7.89
N ALA A 556 -6.57 -8.39 9.03
CA ALA A 556 -6.78 -7.57 10.22
C ALA A 556 -5.45 -6.94 10.67
N THR A 557 -4.37 -7.73 10.68
CA THR A 557 -3.03 -7.24 10.97
C THR A 557 -2.56 -6.20 9.96
N TYR A 558 -2.75 -6.45 8.66
CA TYR A 558 -2.41 -5.48 7.61
C TYR A 558 -3.22 -4.20 7.70
N LEU A 559 -4.52 -4.33 7.89
CA LEU A 559 -5.42 -3.18 7.99
C LEU A 559 -4.99 -2.28 9.14
N MET A 560 -4.62 -2.87 10.29
CA MET A 560 -4.12 -2.12 11.43
C MET A 560 -2.82 -1.38 11.09
N LEU A 561 -1.83 -2.07 10.52
CA LEU A 561 -0.55 -1.46 10.16
C LEU A 561 -0.72 -0.34 9.14
N MET A 562 -1.61 -0.52 8.16
CA MET A 562 -1.91 0.49 7.16
C MET A 562 -2.73 1.65 7.68
N LEU A 563 -3.68 1.40 8.58
CA LEU A 563 -4.41 2.46 9.24
C LEU A 563 -3.44 3.39 10.00
N PHE A 564 -2.40 2.82 10.59
CA PHE A 564 -1.33 3.57 11.25
C PHE A 564 -0.62 4.52 10.29
N ILE A 565 -0.18 4.00 9.14
CA ILE A 565 0.49 4.78 8.11
C ILE A 565 -0.46 5.85 7.54
N ALA A 566 -1.71 5.49 7.31
CA ALA A 566 -2.73 6.39 6.80
C ALA A 566 -3.00 7.55 7.78
N ILE A 567 -3.08 7.27 9.08
CA ILE A 567 -3.22 8.30 10.12
C ILE A 567 -2.00 9.24 10.10
N VAL A 568 -0.77 8.68 10.03
CA VAL A 568 0.46 9.49 9.94
C VAL A 568 0.43 10.41 8.72
N ALA A 569 0.13 9.87 7.55
CA ALA A 569 0.08 10.63 6.31
C ALA A 569 -1.02 11.71 6.36
N PHE A 570 -2.20 11.35 6.84
CA PHE A 570 -3.33 12.27 6.96
C PHE A 570 -3.07 13.42 7.93
N VAL A 571 -2.60 13.11 9.15
CA VAL A 571 -2.28 14.14 10.15
C VAL A 571 -1.14 15.03 9.65
N SER A 572 -0.14 14.45 8.99
CA SER A 572 0.95 15.21 8.35
C SER A 572 0.42 16.17 7.28
N ALA A 573 -0.53 15.74 6.44
CA ALA A 573 -1.17 16.59 5.43
C ALA A 573 -1.92 17.77 6.07
N VAL A 574 -2.71 17.50 7.11
CA VAL A 574 -3.43 18.53 7.87
C VAL A 574 -2.45 19.54 8.50
N MET A 575 -1.38 19.05 9.08
CA MET A 575 -0.36 19.89 9.71
C MET A 575 0.36 20.76 8.67
N VAL A 576 0.75 20.21 7.53
CA VAL A 576 1.41 20.95 6.44
C VAL A 576 0.58 22.16 6.02
N ILE A 577 -0.72 21.99 5.78
CA ILE A 577 -1.61 23.08 5.39
C ILE A 577 -1.89 24.00 6.57
N GLY A 578 -2.18 23.45 7.74
CA GLY A 578 -2.49 24.22 8.95
C GLY A 578 -1.34 25.11 9.40
N LEU A 579 -0.12 24.57 9.43
CA LEU A 579 1.10 25.34 9.74
C LEU A 579 1.29 26.49 8.76
N LYS A 580 1.10 26.23 7.46
CA LYS A 580 1.24 27.25 6.44
C LYS A 580 0.18 28.34 6.57
N LEU A 581 -1.08 27.99 6.79
CA LEU A 581 -2.16 28.95 7.02
C LEU A 581 -1.87 29.84 8.23
N ILE A 582 -1.44 29.25 9.35
CA ILE A 582 -1.10 30.03 10.55
C ILE A 582 0.12 30.94 10.30
N SER A 583 1.12 30.47 9.51
CA SER A 583 2.34 31.24 9.26
C SER A 583 2.11 32.51 8.47
N THR A 584 1.11 32.56 7.61
CA THR A 584 0.85 33.69 6.72
C THR A 584 -0.23 34.66 7.25
N ILE A 585 -0.81 34.35 8.42
CA ILE A 585 -1.85 35.24 9.03
C ILE A 585 -1.35 36.68 9.20
N TRP A 586 -0.12 36.83 9.62
CA TRP A 586 0.46 38.17 9.86
C TRP A 586 0.78 38.93 8.56
N ASP A 587 1.29 38.22 7.56
CA ASP A 587 1.61 38.80 6.24
C ASP A 587 0.31 39.28 5.54
N ASP A 588 -0.76 38.53 5.73
CA ASP A 588 -2.08 38.81 5.15
C ASP A 588 -2.84 39.94 5.87
N ALA A 589 -2.55 40.18 7.15
CA ALA A 589 -3.24 41.19 7.95
C ALA A 589 -3.10 42.61 7.36
N GLU A 590 -1.95 42.90 6.80
CA GLU A 590 -1.67 44.22 6.17
C GLU A 590 -2.56 44.41 4.92
N VAL A 591 -2.63 43.41 4.04
CA VAL A 591 -3.48 43.45 2.83
C VAL A 591 -4.95 43.66 3.18
N TYR A 592 -5.46 42.97 4.22
CA TYR A 592 -6.84 43.14 4.65
C TYR A 592 -7.12 44.46 5.35
N ASN A 593 -6.16 45.01 6.05
CA ASN A 593 -6.23 46.36 6.63
C ASN A 593 -6.28 47.44 5.53
N ASP A 594 -5.53 47.26 4.46
CA ASP A 594 -5.59 48.18 3.31
C ASP A 594 -6.91 48.12 2.59
N LEU A 595 -7.47 46.91 2.37
CA LEU A 595 -8.83 46.75 1.84
C LEU A 595 -9.89 47.42 2.72
N ARG A 596 -9.67 47.43 4.06
CA ARG A 596 -10.56 48.13 4.99
C ARG A 596 -10.39 49.65 4.88
N ARG A 597 -9.16 50.15 4.74
CA ARG A 597 -8.88 51.58 4.50
C ARG A 597 -9.54 52.07 3.19
N LEU A 598 -9.57 51.20 2.18
CA LEU A 598 -10.29 51.44 0.92
C LEU A 598 -11.82 51.31 1.02
N GLY A 599 -12.41 51.17 2.23
CA GLY A 599 -13.84 51.16 2.49
C GLY A 599 -14.56 49.84 2.43
N MET A 600 -13.84 48.69 2.33
CA MET A 600 -14.45 47.38 2.33
C MET A 600 -15.04 47.02 3.71
N LYS A 601 -16.34 46.61 3.75
CA LYS A 601 -17.02 46.22 5.00
C LYS A 601 -16.41 44.98 5.60
N ARG A 602 -16.22 44.94 6.94
CA ARG A 602 -15.67 43.75 7.69
C ARG A 602 -16.34 42.42 7.31
N LYS A 603 -17.66 42.38 7.12
CA LYS A 603 -18.40 41.18 6.70
C LYS A 603 -17.93 40.65 5.34
N LYS A 604 -17.65 41.54 4.37
CA LYS A 604 -17.13 41.16 3.04
C LYS A 604 -15.68 40.62 3.15
N ILE A 605 -14.82 41.25 3.97
CA ILE A 605 -13.46 40.81 4.23
C ILE A 605 -13.46 39.39 4.86
N LYS A 606 -14.28 39.18 5.91
CA LYS A 606 -14.43 37.84 6.53
C LYS A 606 -14.92 36.78 5.53
N GLY A 607 -15.85 37.13 4.65
CA GLY A 607 -16.32 36.26 3.58
C GLY A 607 -15.21 35.92 2.55
N LEU A 608 -14.39 36.91 2.18
CA LEU A 608 -13.26 36.77 1.28
C LEU A 608 -12.20 35.81 1.86
N ILE A 609 -11.82 36.01 3.11
CA ILE A 609 -10.86 35.16 3.84
C ILE A 609 -11.39 33.70 3.88
N THR A 610 -12.66 33.51 4.25
CA THR A 610 -13.26 32.16 4.32
C THR A 610 -13.20 31.46 2.97
N LYS A 611 -13.56 32.14 1.87
CA LYS A 611 -13.53 31.56 0.53
C LYS A 611 -12.11 31.20 0.09
N GLN A 612 -11.12 32.02 0.36
CA GLN A 612 -9.72 31.75 0.04
C GLN A 612 -9.18 30.56 0.84
N MET A 613 -9.45 30.53 2.15
CA MET A 613 -9.07 29.40 3.00
C MET A 613 -9.71 28.09 2.53
N LEU A 614 -10.97 28.14 2.13
CA LEU A 614 -11.70 26.97 1.62
C LEU A 614 -10.98 26.40 0.37
N PHE A 615 -10.66 27.24 -0.60
CA PHE A 615 -9.96 26.79 -1.80
C PHE A 615 -8.60 26.19 -1.50
N VAL A 616 -7.76 26.88 -0.73
CA VAL A 616 -6.41 26.42 -0.40
C VAL A 616 -6.44 25.13 0.41
N TYR A 617 -7.44 24.95 1.28
CA TYR A 617 -7.55 23.83 2.19
C TYR A 617 -8.13 22.58 1.52
N PHE A 618 -9.15 22.76 0.67
CA PHE A 618 -9.86 21.62 0.05
C PHE A 618 -9.25 21.13 -1.27
N ILE A 619 -8.49 21.96 -2.00
CA ILE A 619 -7.81 21.52 -3.23
C ILE A 619 -7.00 20.22 -3.00
N PRO A 620 -6.09 20.14 -2.02
CA PRO A 620 -5.30 18.92 -1.80
C PRO A 620 -6.17 17.73 -1.39
N THR A 621 -7.25 17.96 -0.65
CA THR A 621 -8.14 16.88 -0.21
C THR A 621 -8.90 16.28 -1.39
N VAL A 622 -9.51 17.12 -2.23
CA VAL A 622 -10.29 16.67 -3.38
C VAL A 622 -9.38 15.99 -4.41
N LEU A 623 -8.26 16.62 -4.76
CA LEU A 623 -7.29 16.03 -5.70
C LEU A 623 -6.71 14.72 -5.14
N GLY A 624 -6.34 14.69 -3.86
CA GLY A 624 -5.78 13.50 -3.22
C GLY A 624 -6.76 12.33 -3.18
N CYS A 625 -8.04 12.58 -2.86
CA CYS A 625 -9.09 11.56 -2.90
C CYS A 625 -9.31 11.02 -4.31
N ILE A 626 -9.41 11.89 -5.33
CA ILE A 626 -9.62 11.47 -6.73
C ILE A 626 -8.44 10.62 -7.21
N ILE A 627 -7.20 11.09 -7.00
CA ILE A 627 -6.00 10.40 -7.45
C ILE A 627 -5.83 9.07 -6.70
N GLY A 628 -6.05 9.07 -5.36
CA GLY A 628 -5.95 7.86 -4.54
C GLY A 628 -6.97 6.80 -4.96
N ALA A 629 -8.25 7.18 -5.15
CA ALA A 629 -9.29 6.27 -5.62
C ALA A 629 -8.98 5.73 -7.03
N PHE A 630 -8.51 6.58 -7.95
CA PHE A 630 -8.13 6.15 -9.29
C PHE A 630 -6.93 5.18 -9.27
N THR A 631 -5.95 5.44 -8.40
CA THR A 631 -4.78 4.56 -8.24
C THR A 631 -5.19 3.19 -7.70
N THR A 632 -6.10 3.14 -6.70
CA THR A 632 -6.67 1.90 -6.18
C THR A 632 -7.43 1.14 -7.26
N TYR A 633 -8.28 1.82 -8.02
CA TYR A 633 -9.02 1.21 -9.13
C TYR A 633 -8.08 0.57 -10.17
N ARG A 634 -7.00 1.26 -10.52
CA ARG A 634 -6.04 0.76 -11.52
C ARG A 634 -5.26 -0.46 -11.05
N ILE A 635 -4.83 -0.48 -9.80
CA ILE A 635 -4.12 -1.66 -9.27
C ILE A 635 -5.06 -2.88 -9.22
N MET A 636 -6.32 -2.72 -8.81
CA MET A 636 -7.29 -3.81 -8.79
C MET A 636 -7.50 -4.43 -10.19
N LEU A 637 -7.63 -3.59 -11.22
CA LEU A 637 -7.77 -4.08 -12.62
C LEU A 637 -6.55 -4.88 -13.09
N VAL A 638 -5.35 -4.47 -12.68
CA VAL A 638 -4.10 -5.13 -13.11
C VAL A 638 -3.85 -6.41 -12.29
N SER A 639 -4.29 -6.44 -11.04
CA SER A 639 -4.11 -7.59 -10.14
C SER A 639 -5.21 -8.65 -10.28
N GLY A 640 -6.19 -8.48 -11.17
CA GLY A 640 -7.27 -9.45 -11.37
C GLY A 640 -8.22 -9.58 -10.17
N VAL A 641 -8.45 -8.49 -9.42
CA VAL A 641 -9.38 -8.45 -8.29
C VAL A 641 -10.81 -8.61 -8.80
N ILE A 642 -11.57 -9.55 -8.22
CA ILE A 642 -12.94 -9.88 -8.64
C ILE A 642 -13.96 -8.87 -8.06
N TYR A 643 -13.82 -8.52 -6.78
CA TYR A 643 -14.78 -7.69 -6.04
C TYR A 643 -14.46 -6.19 -6.08
N ILE A 644 -14.26 -5.64 -7.30
CA ILE A 644 -13.89 -4.22 -7.52
C ILE A 644 -14.98 -3.27 -7.00
N GLY A 645 -16.27 -3.60 -7.22
CA GLY A 645 -17.40 -2.75 -6.86
C GLY A 645 -17.47 -2.47 -5.36
N GLU A 646 -17.38 -3.50 -4.54
CA GLU A 646 -17.44 -3.43 -3.08
C GLU A 646 -16.25 -2.66 -2.51
N THR A 647 -15.06 -2.93 -3.03
CA THR A 647 -13.85 -2.19 -2.65
C THR A 647 -13.97 -0.70 -2.97
N MET A 648 -14.49 -0.34 -4.15
CA MET A 648 -14.66 1.06 -4.53
C MET A 648 -15.72 1.78 -3.68
N GLN A 649 -16.76 1.08 -3.20
CA GLN A 649 -17.70 1.62 -2.23
C GLN A 649 -16.98 1.96 -0.91
N LEU A 650 -16.15 1.07 -0.40
CA LEU A 650 -15.36 1.32 0.81
C LEU A 650 -14.39 2.49 0.63
N VAL A 651 -13.69 2.56 -0.51
CA VAL A 651 -12.82 3.72 -0.85
C VAL A 651 -13.63 5.01 -0.89
N GLY A 652 -14.85 4.98 -1.41
CA GLY A 652 -15.79 6.10 -1.37
C GLY A 652 -16.12 6.54 0.06
N CYS A 653 -16.40 5.58 0.97
CA CYS A 653 -16.61 5.85 2.39
C CYS A 653 -15.38 6.48 3.05
N VAL A 654 -14.17 5.96 2.75
CA VAL A 654 -12.90 6.53 3.25
C VAL A 654 -12.73 7.98 2.76
N CYS A 655 -12.96 8.25 1.48
CA CYS A 655 -12.94 9.62 0.94
C CYS A 655 -13.95 10.54 1.65
N GLY A 656 -15.14 10.04 1.91
CA GLY A 656 -16.18 10.75 2.67
C GLY A 656 -15.72 11.07 4.10
N LEU A 657 -15.15 10.09 4.80
CA LEU A 657 -14.60 10.26 6.15
C LEU A 657 -13.48 11.31 6.18
N VAL A 658 -12.53 11.22 5.24
CA VAL A 658 -11.44 12.19 5.08
C VAL A 658 -12.01 13.60 4.89
N LEU A 659 -13.03 13.76 4.04
CA LEU A 659 -13.68 15.05 3.82
C LEU A 659 -14.38 15.57 5.08
N ILE A 660 -15.10 14.73 5.82
CA ILE A 660 -15.78 15.12 7.07
C ILE A 660 -14.78 15.61 8.11
N ILE A 661 -13.70 14.86 8.34
CA ILE A 661 -12.66 15.26 9.28
C ILE A 661 -12.00 16.57 8.84
N GLN A 662 -11.72 16.72 7.55
CA GLN A 662 -11.15 17.94 6.99
C GLN A 662 -12.10 19.15 7.17
N ILE A 663 -13.41 18.97 7.01
CA ILE A 663 -14.40 20.00 7.27
C ILE A 663 -14.37 20.43 8.75
N ALA A 664 -14.33 19.48 9.69
CA ALA A 664 -14.25 19.77 11.10
C ALA A 664 -12.99 20.60 11.45
N ILE A 665 -11.83 20.17 10.97
CA ILE A 665 -10.55 20.88 11.18
C ILE A 665 -10.55 22.25 10.52
N PHE A 666 -11.14 22.37 9.32
CA PHE A 666 -11.30 23.67 8.66
C PHE A 666 -12.07 24.67 9.51
N PHE A 667 -13.16 24.27 10.15
CA PHE A 667 -13.92 25.19 11.04
C PHE A 667 -13.09 25.63 12.25
N VAL A 668 -12.29 24.74 12.83
CA VAL A 668 -11.37 25.07 13.93
C VAL A 668 -10.33 26.09 13.48
N LEU A 669 -9.67 25.83 12.35
CA LEU A 669 -8.65 26.74 11.78
C LEU A 669 -9.27 28.10 11.40
N ARG A 670 -10.44 28.07 10.75
CA ARG A 670 -11.18 29.29 10.40
C ARG A 670 -11.49 30.13 11.64
N SER A 671 -11.96 29.51 12.72
CA SER A 671 -12.29 30.24 13.95
C SER A 671 -11.05 30.91 14.56
N ARG A 672 -9.89 30.24 14.53
CA ARG A 672 -8.61 30.83 14.98
C ARG A 672 -8.16 31.98 14.12
N VAL A 673 -8.21 31.83 12.79
CA VAL A 673 -7.86 32.92 11.86
C VAL A 673 -8.78 34.11 12.05
N MET A 674 -10.10 33.89 12.17
CA MET A 674 -11.08 34.98 12.33
C MET A 674 -10.90 35.78 13.63
N ARG A 675 -10.44 35.14 14.72
CA ARG A 675 -10.13 35.87 15.99
C ARG A 675 -9.03 36.89 15.83
N ASN A 676 -8.09 36.68 14.92
CA ASN A 676 -6.97 37.63 14.70
C ASN A 676 -7.39 38.82 13.81
N TYR A 677 -8.53 38.74 13.11
CA TYR A 677 -9.09 39.81 12.27
C TYR A 677 -10.35 40.44 12.86
N ALA A 678 -10.78 40.08 14.06
CA ALA A 678 -11.90 40.69 14.77
C ALA A 678 -11.50 41.96 15.49
#